data_0e281c25328e81bd0aa57a3352a5433b
#
_entry.id   0e281c25328e81bd0aa57a3352a5433b
#
_cell.length_a   1.000
_cell.length_b   1.000
_cell.length_c   1.000
_cell.angle_alpha   90.00
_cell.angle_beta   90.00
_cell.angle_gamma   90.00
#
_symmetry.space_group_name_H-M   'P 1'
#
loop_
_entity.id
_entity.type
_entity.pdbx_description
1 polymer ?
#
loop_
_entity_poly.entity_id
_entity_poly.type
_entity_poly.pdbx_seq_one_letter_code
_entity_poly.pdbx_strand_id
1 'polypeptide(L)'
;MGTLQASKPRMPSRYLIVTRSTWALTALLSCSAIASLPAFAAESIPAGKAQPQSLHFSIPAMSLDDALAAYGITSGVQVLYPAELTKGLRSSPISGMLTRDQALSQILAGSGLSFRFTDQRSVTLLGRTNDASRGNDPLELAPLVISGEKINRTLEQTQTSVVVNTDADFKEHGDNTLNDVFARTPGVYTQPGNKNWGIRGVPVSGFDDQGPATLNGAVSVFVDGAQLPNRALTLSPLPLWDVEQVEVLMGPQSTTQGRNSLAGAVVVQTRNPTFTPSASARANVGNYGTQGGAAAAGGPLVDGVLAGRLAVDYQESDGYIDNIATNDDANRQRNSNVRGKLLFLPNDETDVLLGFTHSENRQGVNASTRQNGHVRFYKIDENSSAYDKMKQDTGTAKIDYRLDDAWTLTSLTALTRSDYNALLDFDQTSSDNMEAIRSQDTTMFSQEVRLGYDVTDLKGFIGLYYGHTRNDYHDLLTSDGAPFGTVKGDTRIDNQAVFGEFNWTFQPGWTLITGARLDSEHNDTHVDQDDFSSPGDASKRFSAFLPKLGLDHELAANQYVGVMVQKGYRGGGVNVRAGGGHAAYDPEYTTNYELSYRGAWQERTLRLRANVYYTKWKDQQVSMLDSTGNFFQVYNAGESTIRGLESFLEKDFGSSLSLNAGMAYTDGKYHDFMVGDTDLGGKSFLYSPKYKFSAGGVYRFANGLSVGSDIVYQDGAPSEYQLDDEGHVVHQRKSDYYTLVNLNAEYQLTQELTISGYVKNLFDKDYITNDRSGDFVDVGAPRTFTVALQYDL
;
A
#
# COMPACT_ATOMS: atom_id res chain seq x y z
N MET A 1 -55.26 43.46 -28.29
CA MET A 1 -55.62 42.41 -29.23
C MET A 1 -54.37 42.01 -29.99
N GLY A 2 -53.92 40.81 -29.88
CA GLY A 2 -52.76 40.29 -30.56
C GLY A 2 -52.04 39.25 -29.71
N THR A 3 -52.62 38.03 -29.67
CA THR A 3 -52.06 36.85 -29.02
C THR A 3 -50.85 36.37 -29.79
N LEU A 4 -49.66 36.37 -29.18
CA LEU A 4 -48.51 35.63 -29.64
C LEU A 4 -48.39 34.31 -28.87
N GLN A 5 -48.63 33.21 -29.60
CA GLN A 5 -48.35 31.85 -29.15
C GLN A 5 -46.84 31.63 -29.05
N ALA A 6 -46.36 31.30 -27.88
CA ALA A 6 -44.99 30.80 -27.65
C ALA A 6 -44.89 29.34 -28.14
N SER A 7 -44.10 29.11 -29.13
CA SER A 7 -43.71 27.78 -29.62
C SER A 7 -42.65 27.17 -28.68
N LYS A 8 -42.95 26.01 -28.15
CA LYS A 8 -41.96 25.15 -27.39
C LYS A 8 -40.79 24.79 -28.30
N PRO A 9 -39.55 24.91 -27.87
CA PRO A 9 -38.43 24.35 -28.60
C PRO A 9 -38.46 22.81 -28.47
N ARG A 10 -38.26 22.13 -29.59
CA ARG A 10 -38.08 20.70 -29.71
C ARG A 10 -36.72 20.34 -29.14
N MET A 11 -36.65 19.36 -28.25
CA MET A 11 -35.40 18.70 -27.84
C MET A 11 -34.68 18.10 -29.04
N PRO A 12 -33.37 18.31 -29.18
CA PRO A 12 -32.57 17.53 -30.13
C PRO A 12 -32.34 16.11 -29.59
N SER A 13 -32.43 15.19 -30.53
CA SER A 13 -32.28 13.75 -30.45
C SER A 13 -31.02 13.28 -29.71
N ARG A 14 -31.27 12.32 -28.81
CA ARG A 14 -30.46 11.19 -28.40
C ARG A 14 -29.02 11.16 -28.94
N TYR A 15 -28.06 11.52 -28.11
CA TYR A 15 -26.70 11.04 -28.26
C TYR A 15 -26.68 9.56 -27.86
N LEU A 16 -26.34 8.73 -28.82
CA LEU A 16 -26.02 7.33 -28.64
C LEU A 16 -24.67 7.30 -27.90
N ILE A 17 -24.70 7.03 -26.60
CA ILE A 17 -23.48 6.66 -25.85
C ILE A 17 -23.12 5.25 -26.33
N VAL A 18 -22.18 5.16 -27.27
CA VAL A 18 -21.53 3.92 -27.61
C VAL A 18 -20.61 3.56 -26.44
N THR A 19 -21.13 2.75 -25.53
CA THR A 19 -20.33 2.13 -24.48
C THR A 19 -19.26 1.24 -25.13
N ARG A 20 -17.99 1.69 -25.08
CA ARG A 20 -16.83 0.87 -25.44
C ARG A 20 -16.52 -0.18 -24.35
N SER A 21 -17.47 -1.06 -24.07
CA SER A 21 -17.29 -2.21 -23.17
C SER A 21 -17.02 -3.53 -23.91
N THR A 22 -16.61 -3.46 -25.20
CA THR A 22 -16.43 -4.67 -26.04
C THR A 22 -15.01 -5.23 -26.06
N TRP A 23 -14.05 -4.66 -25.33
CA TRP A 23 -12.66 -5.16 -25.37
C TRP A 23 -12.32 -6.17 -24.26
N ALA A 24 -13.06 -6.17 -23.16
CA ALA A 24 -12.89 -7.19 -22.13
C ALA A 24 -13.42 -8.57 -22.57
N LEU A 25 -14.44 -8.59 -23.45
CA LEU A 25 -14.95 -9.86 -24.03
C LEU A 25 -14.05 -10.40 -25.15
N THR A 26 -13.31 -9.52 -25.86
CA THR A 26 -12.44 -9.94 -26.96
C THR A 26 -11.14 -10.58 -26.46
N ALA A 27 -10.66 -10.20 -25.28
CA ALA A 27 -9.49 -10.86 -24.66
C ALA A 27 -9.85 -12.27 -24.11
N LEU A 28 -11.08 -12.48 -23.66
CA LEU A 28 -11.57 -13.80 -23.26
C LEU A 28 -11.91 -14.70 -24.47
N LEU A 29 -12.31 -14.11 -25.60
CA LEU A 29 -12.56 -14.85 -26.85
C LEU A 29 -11.29 -15.18 -27.63
N SER A 30 -10.19 -14.44 -27.44
CA SER A 30 -8.89 -14.81 -28.03
C SER A 30 -8.20 -15.97 -27.30
N CYS A 31 -8.53 -16.23 -26.04
CA CYS A 31 -8.12 -17.48 -25.36
C CYS A 31 -8.92 -18.71 -25.80
N SER A 32 -10.14 -18.56 -26.35
CA SER A 32 -10.91 -19.68 -26.87
C SER A 32 -10.49 -20.14 -28.29
N ALA A 33 -9.67 -19.36 -28.98
CA ALA A 33 -9.14 -19.75 -30.32
C ALA A 33 -7.92 -20.71 -30.26
N ILE A 34 -7.39 -21.00 -29.07
CA ILE A 34 -6.33 -21.99 -28.84
C ILE A 34 -6.91 -23.42 -28.61
N ALA A 35 -8.24 -23.55 -28.44
CA ALA A 35 -8.90 -24.82 -28.17
C ALA A 35 -9.35 -25.60 -29.42
N SER A 36 -8.94 -25.23 -30.63
CA SER A 36 -9.22 -25.97 -31.85
C SER A 36 -7.95 -26.46 -32.58
N LEU A 37 -7.08 -27.15 -31.86
CA LEU A 37 -6.13 -28.05 -32.43
C LEU A 37 -6.81 -29.43 -32.57
N PRO A 38 -6.62 -30.13 -33.70
CA PRO A 38 -7.30 -31.40 -33.95
C PRO A 38 -6.89 -32.42 -32.88
N ALA A 39 -7.87 -33.13 -32.36
CA ALA A 39 -7.66 -34.26 -31.50
C ALA A 39 -6.82 -35.34 -32.24
N PHE A 40 -5.53 -35.33 -31.97
CA PHE A 40 -4.75 -36.55 -32.16
C PHE A 40 -5.19 -37.52 -31.08
N ALA A 41 -5.73 -38.65 -31.48
CA ALA A 41 -6.01 -39.76 -30.59
C ALA A 41 -4.72 -40.12 -29.85
N ALA A 42 -4.67 -39.73 -28.58
CA ALA A 42 -3.62 -40.18 -27.69
C ALA A 42 -3.95 -41.64 -27.32
N GLU A 43 -3.17 -42.56 -27.87
CA GLU A 43 -3.02 -43.89 -27.26
C GLU A 43 -2.69 -43.66 -25.77
N SER A 44 -3.45 -44.34 -24.91
CA SER A 44 -3.25 -44.35 -23.49
C SER A 44 -1.85 -44.88 -23.15
N ILE A 45 -0.89 -43.97 -22.94
CA ILE A 45 0.35 -44.29 -22.28
C ILE A 45 -0.01 -44.50 -20.78
N PRO A 46 0.32 -45.69 -20.19
CA PRO A 46 0.05 -45.92 -18.79
C PRO A 46 0.80 -44.85 -17.98
N ALA A 47 0.11 -44.22 -17.03
CA ALA A 47 0.66 -43.23 -16.10
C ALA A 47 1.89 -43.81 -15.39
N GLY A 48 3.06 -43.59 -16.00
CA GLY A 48 4.33 -43.79 -15.32
C GLY A 48 4.38 -42.78 -14.19
N LYS A 49 4.44 -43.23 -12.93
CA LYS A 49 4.77 -42.39 -11.77
C LYS A 49 5.99 -41.58 -12.16
N ALA A 50 5.87 -40.25 -12.14
CA ALA A 50 7.03 -39.37 -12.25
C ALA A 50 8.08 -39.85 -11.24
N GLN A 51 9.25 -40.28 -11.70
CA GLN A 51 10.32 -40.68 -10.78
C GLN A 51 10.74 -39.43 -10.04
N PRO A 52 10.75 -39.44 -8.69
CA PRO A 52 11.20 -38.30 -7.91
C PRO A 52 12.65 -37.98 -8.29
N GLN A 53 12.91 -36.74 -8.60
CA GLN A 53 14.21 -36.23 -9.03
C GLN A 53 15.26 -36.54 -7.94
N SER A 54 16.31 -37.28 -8.30
CA SER A 54 17.39 -37.63 -7.39
C SER A 54 18.51 -36.59 -7.50
N LEU A 55 18.93 -36.02 -6.39
CA LEU A 55 20.06 -35.09 -6.25
C LEU A 55 21.27 -35.83 -5.66
N HIS A 56 22.46 -35.34 -5.96
CA HIS A 56 23.69 -35.89 -5.40
C HIS A 56 23.98 -35.22 -4.05
N PHE A 57 23.80 -35.93 -2.97
CA PHE A 57 24.15 -35.51 -1.62
C PHE A 57 25.51 -36.07 -1.18
N SER A 58 26.27 -35.25 -0.44
CA SER A 58 27.51 -35.67 0.23
C SER A 58 27.63 -34.88 1.53
N ILE A 59 26.90 -35.30 2.57
CA ILE A 59 26.85 -34.61 3.86
C ILE A 59 27.43 -35.60 4.92
N PRO A 60 28.58 -35.27 5.53
CA PRO A 60 29.15 -36.12 6.58
C PRO A 60 28.34 -36.02 7.87
N ALA A 61 28.59 -36.91 8.82
CA ALA A 61 28.00 -36.82 10.15
C ALA A 61 28.51 -35.58 10.90
N MET A 62 27.61 -34.62 11.17
CA MET A 62 27.90 -33.36 11.82
C MET A 62 26.81 -32.98 12.83
N SER A 63 26.77 -31.76 13.35
CA SER A 63 25.60 -31.30 14.11
C SER A 63 24.36 -31.37 13.22
N LEU A 64 23.19 -31.66 13.82
CA LEU A 64 21.98 -31.80 13.00
C LEU A 64 21.62 -30.48 12.30
N ASP A 65 21.88 -29.34 12.95
CA ASP A 65 21.67 -28.02 12.36
C ASP A 65 22.51 -27.79 11.09
N ASP A 66 23.83 -28.09 11.17
CA ASP A 66 24.72 -27.96 10.02
C ASP A 66 24.35 -28.91 8.88
N ALA A 67 23.91 -30.13 9.21
CA ALA A 67 23.47 -31.09 8.21
C ALA A 67 22.17 -30.68 7.52
N LEU A 68 21.23 -30.09 8.25
CA LEU A 68 19.98 -29.57 7.71
C LEU A 68 20.22 -28.31 6.85
N ALA A 69 21.17 -27.47 7.24
CA ALA A 69 21.60 -26.33 6.42
C ALA A 69 22.24 -26.81 5.10
N ALA A 70 23.17 -27.80 5.16
CA ALA A 70 23.77 -28.40 3.98
C ALA A 70 22.73 -29.12 3.10
N TYR A 71 21.74 -29.78 3.70
CA TYR A 71 20.63 -30.36 2.97
C TYR A 71 19.80 -29.26 2.25
N GLY A 72 19.46 -28.17 2.94
CA GLY A 72 18.73 -27.04 2.36
C GLY A 72 19.45 -26.44 1.16
N ILE A 73 20.77 -26.24 1.25
CA ILE A 73 21.62 -25.74 0.16
C ILE A 73 21.58 -26.71 -1.04
N THR A 74 21.75 -28.02 -0.78
CA THR A 74 21.82 -29.02 -1.86
C THR A 74 20.46 -29.30 -2.49
N SER A 75 19.40 -29.33 -1.69
CA SER A 75 18.05 -29.69 -2.14
C SER A 75 17.21 -28.51 -2.64
N GLY A 76 17.62 -27.28 -2.34
CA GLY A 76 16.79 -26.10 -2.55
C GLY A 76 15.53 -26.05 -1.67
N VAL A 77 15.49 -26.85 -0.59
CA VAL A 77 14.35 -26.95 0.35
C VAL A 77 14.66 -26.19 1.62
N GLN A 78 13.82 -25.27 2.00
CA GLN A 78 13.89 -24.60 3.29
C GLN A 78 13.40 -25.55 4.40
N VAL A 79 14.26 -25.84 5.37
CA VAL A 79 13.90 -26.70 6.52
C VAL A 79 13.50 -25.82 7.68
N LEU A 80 12.25 -25.94 8.11
CA LEU A 80 11.66 -25.17 9.21
C LEU A 80 11.63 -26.02 10.49
N TYR A 81 12.28 -25.55 11.53
CA TYR A 81 12.27 -26.23 12.82
C TYR A 81 12.63 -25.28 13.97
N PRO A 82 12.09 -25.52 15.20
CA PRO A 82 12.60 -24.87 16.39
C PRO A 82 14.02 -25.35 16.70
N ALA A 83 14.94 -24.45 17.00
CA ALA A 83 16.35 -24.76 17.27
C ALA A 83 16.54 -25.81 18.42
N GLU A 84 15.58 -25.83 19.35
CA GLU A 84 15.59 -26.81 20.45
C GLU A 84 15.39 -28.27 19.99
N LEU A 85 14.73 -28.49 18.82
CA LEU A 85 14.53 -29.85 18.29
C LEU A 85 15.83 -30.50 17.81
N THR A 86 16.81 -29.72 17.41
CA THR A 86 18.07 -30.16 16.81
C THR A 86 19.25 -30.06 17.78
N LYS A 87 19.07 -29.34 18.89
CA LYS A 87 20.12 -29.05 19.87
C LYS A 87 20.76 -30.30 20.46
N GLY A 88 22.06 -30.43 20.28
CA GLY A 88 22.82 -31.58 20.76
C GLY A 88 22.63 -32.86 19.96
N LEU A 89 21.81 -32.84 18.89
CA LEU A 89 21.65 -33.98 18.00
C LEU A 89 22.72 -34.00 16.90
N ARG A 90 23.05 -35.19 16.41
CA ARG A 90 23.96 -35.39 15.29
C ARG A 90 23.21 -36.04 14.13
N SER A 91 23.53 -35.64 12.93
CA SER A 91 22.99 -36.24 11.70
C SER A 91 23.65 -37.58 11.42
N SER A 92 22.93 -38.47 10.74
CA SER A 92 23.55 -39.59 10.03
C SER A 92 24.23 -39.08 8.75
N PRO A 93 25.38 -39.65 8.35
CA PRO A 93 26.04 -39.24 7.10
C PRO A 93 25.23 -39.75 5.91
N ILE A 94 25.15 -38.93 4.84
CA ILE A 94 24.52 -39.30 3.59
C ILE A 94 25.46 -39.10 2.40
N SER A 95 25.43 -39.99 1.42
CA SER A 95 26.20 -39.88 0.18
C SER A 95 25.51 -40.63 -0.95
N GLY A 96 25.45 -40.01 -2.13
CA GLY A 96 24.91 -40.61 -3.36
C GLY A 96 23.70 -39.89 -3.93
N MET A 97 23.10 -40.49 -4.95
CA MET A 97 21.89 -40.00 -5.62
C MET A 97 20.65 -40.36 -4.78
N LEU A 98 20.04 -39.37 -4.14
CA LEU A 98 18.89 -39.55 -3.25
C LEU A 98 17.78 -38.57 -3.63
N THR A 99 16.54 -38.97 -3.45
CA THR A 99 15.45 -38.00 -3.51
C THR A 99 15.50 -37.09 -2.26
N ARG A 100 14.83 -35.92 -2.33
CA ARG A 100 14.73 -34.99 -1.19
C ARG A 100 14.23 -35.68 0.07
N ASP A 101 13.17 -36.50 -0.04
CA ASP A 101 12.61 -37.28 1.07
C ASP A 101 13.58 -38.30 1.63
N GLN A 102 14.26 -39.03 0.73
CA GLN A 102 15.23 -40.04 1.13
C GLN A 102 16.43 -39.43 1.87
N ALA A 103 16.94 -38.31 1.34
CA ALA A 103 18.06 -37.61 1.95
C ALA A 103 17.70 -37.08 3.34
N LEU A 104 16.55 -36.43 3.49
CA LEU A 104 16.11 -35.90 4.78
C LEU A 104 15.78 -37.02 5.80
N SER A 105 15.14 -38.12 5.33
CA SER A 105 14.88 -39.27 6.18
C SER A 105 16.17 -39.90 6.71
N GLN A 106 17.24 -39.96 5.90
CA GLN A 106 18.52 -40.49 6.31
C GLN A 106 19.27 -39.54 7.26
N ILE A 107 19.25 -38.23 7.00
CA ILE A 107 19.84 -37.21 7.89
C ILE A 107 19.23 -37.29 9.27
N LEU A 108 17.91 -37.47 9.36
CA LEU A 108 17.14 -37.53 10.61
C LEU A 108 17.14 -38.91 11.25
N ALA A 109 17.75 -39.93 10.61
CA ALA A 109 17.77 -41.31 11.15
C ALA A 109 18.46 -41.34 12.51
N GLY A 110 17.76 -41.87 13.54
CA GLY A 110 18.25 -41.95 14.92
C GLY A 110 18.02 -40.68 15.77
N SER A 111 17.62 -39.57 15.19
CA SER A 111 17.30 -38.33 15.92
C SER A 111 15.95 -38.41 16.66
N GLY A 112 15.05 -39.29 16.20
CA GLY A 112 13.67 -39.37 16.69
C GLY A 112 12.74 -38.27 16.17
N LEU A 113 13.22 -37.46 15.27
CA LEU A 113 12.41 -36.43 14.58
C LEU A 113 11.74 -37.03 13.35
N SER A 114 10.59 -36.50 13.01
CA SER A 114 9.88 -36.71 11.75
C SER A 114 9.81 -35.39 10.97
N PHE A 115 9.37 -35.46 9.74
CA PHE A 115 9.22 -34.26 8.93
C PHE A 115 7.97 -34.33 8.06
N ARG A 116 7.48 -33.16 7.66
CA ARG A 116 6.38 -32.98 6.68
C ARG A 116 6.76 -31.89 5.70
N PHE A 117 6.73 -32.18 4.40
CA PHE A 117 6.81 -31.15 3.39
C PHE A 117 5.52 -30.31 3.45
N THR A 118 5.67 -29.03 3.66
CA THR A 118 4.56 -28.05 3.61
C THR A 118 4.31 -27.60 2.18
N ASP A 119 5.37 -27.61 1.36
CA ASP A 119 5.33 -27.40 -0.09
C ASP A 119 6.57 -28.04 -0.75
N GLN A 120 6.80 -27.83 -2.05
CA GLN A 120 7.96 -28.41 -2.74
C GLN A 120 9.32 -27.84 -2.30
N ARG A 121 9.33 -26.68 -1.64
CA ARG A 121 10.53 -25.96 -1.20
C ARG A 121 10.62 -25.76 0.30
N SER A 122 9.63 -26.22 1.05
CA SER A 122 9.60 -26.08 2.51
C SER A 122 9.22 -27.37 3.18
N VAL A 123 9.96 -27.72 4.21
CA VAL A 123 9.73 -28.91 5.04
C VAL A 123 9.80 -28.52 6.52
N THR A 124 8.83 -28.96 7.29
CA THR A 124 8.81 -28.73 8.74
C THR A 124 9.23 -30.02 9.48
N LEU A 125 10.15 -29.86 10.43
CA LEU A 125 10.50 -30.96 11.36
C LEU A 125 9.49 -31.02 12.49
N LEU A 126 9.14 -32.23 12.87
CA LEU A 126 8.18 -32.55 13.93
C LEU A 126 8.85 -33.39 15.00
N GLY A 127 8.66 -33.05 16.29
CA GLY A 127 9.10 -33.84 17.42
C GLY A 127 8.29 -35.13 17.59
N ARG A 128 8.76 -36.04 18.47
CA ARG A 128 8.03 -37.27 18.81
C ARG A 128 6.66 -36.95 19.40
N THR A 129 5.62 -37.66 18.97
CA THR A 129 4.20 -37.54 19.39
C THR A 129 3.90 -38.03 20.82
N ASN A 130 4.86 -38.03 21.74
CA ASN A 130 4.66 -38.49 23.11
C ASN A 130 4.81 -37.42 24.20
N ASP A 131 4.94 -36.14 23.85
CA ASP A 131 4.97 -35.08 24.86
C ASP A 131 3.74 -34.14 24.71
N ALA A 132 2.59 -34.64 25.20
CA ALA A 132 1.39 -33.86 25.41
C ALA A 132 1.50 -32.82 26.57
N SER A 133 2.72 -32.53 27.04
CA SER A 133 2.96 -31.71 28.22
C SER A 133 3.93 -30.51 28.01
N ARG A 134 4.33 -30.21 26.78
CA ARG A 134 5.13 -29.00 26.47
C ARG A 134 4.38 -28.02 25.54
N GLY A 135 3.30 -27.47 26.04
CA GLY A 135 2.50 -26.47 25.37
C GLY A 135 2.99 -25.03 25.53
N ASN A 136 4.28 -24.75 25.82
CA ASN A 136 4.74 -23.39 26.12
C ASN A 136 6.10 -23.00 25.50
N ASP A 137 6.63 -23.75 24.55
CA ASP A 137 7.83 -23.28 23.85
C ASP A 137 7.40 -22.31 22.75
N PRO A 138 7.98 -21.09 22.69
CA PRO A 138 7.67 -20.14 21.64
C PRO A 138 8.04 -20.72 20.28
N LEU A 139 7.06 -20.77 19.36
CA LEU A 139 7.36 -21.01 17.95
C LEU A 139 8.31 -19.90 17.49
N GLU A 140 9.54 -20.24 17.12
CA GLU A 140 10.42 -19.28 16.45
C GLU A 140 9.81 -19.03 15.06
N LEU A 141 9.10 -17.91 14.92
CA LEU A 141 8.50 -17.51 13.66
C LEU A 141 9.61 -17.25 12.64
N ALA A 142 9.43 -17.74 11.43
CA ALA A 142 10.34 -17.44 10.33
C ALA A 142 10.54 -15.91 10.23
N PRO A 143 11.77 -15.42 10.01
CA PRO A 143 12.01 -13.98 9.92
C PRO A 143 11.18 -13.38 8.79
N LEU A 144 10.50 -12.26 9.07
CA LEU A 144 9.75 -11.50 8.07
C LEU A 144 10.70 -10.99 7.00
N VAL A 145 10.43 -11.29 5.75
CA VAL A 145 11.22 -10.85 4.61
C VAL A 145 10.60 -9.58 4.04
N ILE A 146 11.41 -8.54 3.89
CA ILE A 146 11.06 -7.29 3.26
C ILE A 146 11.38 -7.38 1.78
N SER A 147 10.40 -7.16 0.94
CA SER A 147 10.52 -7.19 -0.52
C SER A 147 10.49 -5.80 -1.16
N GLY A 148 9.97 -4.81 -0.45
CA GLY A 148 9.78 -3.46 -0.95
C GLY A 148 11.08 -2.74 -1.33
N GLU A 149 12.21 -3.13 -0.79
CA GLU A 149 13.52 -2.61 -1.22
C GLU A 149 14.13 -3.37 -2.41
N LYS A 150 13.39 -4.37 -2.98
CA LYS A 150 13.82 -5.18 -4.15
C LYS A 150 15.05 -6.06 -3.91
N ILE A 151 15.54 -6.14 -2.68
CA ILE A 151 16.54 -7.08 -2.17
C ILE A 151 15.91 -7.80 -0.99
N ASN A 152 15.93 -9.12 -0.99
CA ASN A 152 15.39 -9.91 0.11
C ASN A 152 16.26 -9.73 1.35
N ARG A 153 15.69 -9.11 2.38
CA ARG A 153 16.30 -8.90 3.70
C ARG A 153 15.30 -9.26 4.77
N THR A 154 15.80 -9.67 5.92
CA THR A 154 14.93 -9.77 7.10
C THR A 154 14.60 -8.37 7.63
N LEU A 155 13.53 -8.27 8.41
CA LEU A 155 13.13 -7.03 9.05
C LEU A 155 14.27 -6.42 9.89
N GLU A 156 15.04 -7.25 10.59
CA GLU A 156 16.19 -6.84 11.41
C GLU A 156 17.37 -6.33 10.56
N GLN A 157 17.56 -6.89 9.36
CA GLN A 157 18.62 -6.46 8.43
C GLN A 157 18.24 -5.23 7.62
N THR A 158 16.97 -4.80 7.66
CA THR A 158 16.49 -3.67 6.88
C THR A 158 16.75 -2.36 7.62
N GLN A 159 17.66 -1.52 7.08
CA GLN A 159 18.05 -0.25 7.69
C GLN A 159 16.97 0.83 7.58
N THR A 160 16.19 0.82 6.51
CA THR A 160 15.05 1.73 6.30
C THR A 160 14.02 1.53 7.41
N SER A 161 13.44 2.62 7.92
CA SER A 161 12.28 2.54 8.82
C SER A 161 11.12 1.89 8.08
N VAL A 162 10.70 0.70 8.50
CA VAL A 162 9.62 -0.05 7.88
C VAL A 162 8.71 -0.66 8.92
N VAL A 163 7.40 -0.60 8.66
CA VAL A 163 6.38 -1.35 9.41
C VAL A 163 5.78 -2.39 8.48
N VAL A 164 5.77 -3.62 8.96
CA VAL A 164 5.21 -4.77 8.25
C VAL A 164 3.98 -5.23 9.00
N ASN A 165 2.89 -5.43 8.27
CA ASN A 165 1.67 -6.03 8.78
C ASN A 165 1.31 -7.21 7.90
N THR A 166 1.03 -8.34 8.49
CA THR A 166 0.71 -9.60 7.84
C THR A 166 -0.79 -9.89 7.91
N ASP A 167 -1.25 -10.91 7.19
CA ASP A 167 -2.62 -11.43 7.29
C ASP A 167 -3.04 -11.77 8.75
N ALA A 168 -2.10 -12.28 9.55
CA ALA A 168 -2.35 -12.53 10.97
C ALA A 168 -2.65 -11.24 11.73
N ASP A 169 -1.86 -10.19 11.49
CA ASP A 169 -2.08 -8.86 12.11
C ASP A 169 -3.42 -8.27 11.69
N PHE A 170 -3.83 -8.41 10.41
CA PHE A 170 -5.12 -7.90 9.95
C PHE A 170 -6.30 -8.58 10.64
N LYS A 171 -6.23 -9.91 10.79
CA LYS A 171 -7.25 -10.69 11.50
C LYS A 171 -7.28 -10.31 12.98
N GLU A 172 -6.11 -10.24 13.61
CA GLU A 172 -5.96 -9.96 15.03
C GLU A 172 -6.48 -8.57 15.43
N HIS A 173 -6.31 -7.54 14.56
CA HIS A 173 -6.75 -6.17 14.83
C HIS A 173 -8.10 -5.81 14.17
N GLY A 174 -8.66 -6.70 13.34
CA GLY A 174 -9.88 -6.42 12.57
C GLY A 174 -9.68 -5.36 11.50
N ASP A 175 -8.49 -5.34 10.88
CA ASP A 175 -8.19 -4.45 9.79
C ASP A 175 -8.85 -4.96 8.50
N ASN A 176 -9.71 -4.16 7.91
CA ASN A 176 -10.38 -4.49 6.65
C ASN A 176 -9.84 -3.70 5.47
N THR A 177 -9.18 -2.57 5.74
CA THR A 177 -8.65 -1.67 4.74
C THR A 177 -7.24 -1.20 5.12
N LEU A 178 -6.50 -0.70 4.14
CA LEU A 178 -5.18 -0.10 4.35
C LEU A 178 -5.23 1.08 5.33
N ASN A 179 -6.35 1.84 5.35
CA ASN A 179 -6.53 2.94 6.30
C ASN A 179 -6.59 2.45 7.76
N ASP A 180 -7.08 1.25 8.02
CA ASP A 180 -7.08 0.65 9.37
C ASP A 180 -5.63 0.40 9.84
N VAL A 181 -4.79 -0.14 8.96
CA VAL A 181 -3.35 -0.32 9.22
C VAL A 181 -2.67 1.02 9.48
N PHE A 182 -2.94 2.04 8.66
CA PHE A 182 -2.36 3.38 8.83
C PHE A 182 -2.78 4.04 10.14
N ALA A 183 -4.03 3.86 10.56
CA ALA A 183 -4.54 4.44 11.80
C ALA A 183 -3.70 4.02 13.02
N ARG A 184 -3.22 2.78 13.08
CA ARG A 184 -2.39 2.25 14.18
C ARG A 184 -0.88 2.31 13.93
N THR A 185 -0.43 2.70 12.72
CA THR A 185 1.00 2.80 12.38
C THR A 185 1.57 4.14 12.81
N PRO A 186 2.50 4.22 13.77
CA PRO A 186 3.23 5.45 14.09
C PRO A 186 4.02 5.96 12.88
N GLY A 187 4.16 7.28 12.74
CA GLY A 187 4.80 7.89 11.56
C GLY A 187 3.90 8.05 10.34
N VAL A 188 2.74 7.36 10.31
CA VAL A 188 1.68 7.55 9.34
C VAL A 188 0.51 8.25 10.00
N TYR A 189 0.04 9.37 9.49
CA TYR A 189 -1.17 10.02 9.96
C TYR A 189 -2.33 9.75 9.00
N THR A 190 -3.55 9.79 9.51
CA THR A 190 -4.77 9.64 8.74
C THR A 190 -5.74 10.79 9.03
N GLN A 191 -6.43 11.24 8.00
CA GLN A 191 -7.53 12.20 8.07
C GLN A 191 -8.79 11.56 7.48
N PRO A 192 -9.52 10.76 8.25
CA PRO A 192 -10.63 9.94 7.72
C PRO A 192 -11.68 10.75 6.96
N GLY A 193 -12.00 11.94 7.41
CA GLY A 193 -12.96 12.84 6.76
C GLY A 193 -12.51 13.34 5.39
N ASN A 194 -11.26 13.71 5.29
CA ASN A 194 -10.66 14.24 4.06
C ASN A 194 -10.07 13.14 3.16
N LYS A 195 -10.21 11.87 3.55
CA LYS A 195 -9.69 10.73 2.79
C LYS A 195 -8.19 10.83 2.50
N ASN A 196 -7.47 11.66 3.25
CA ASN A 196 -6.05 11.90 3.10
C ASN A 196 -5.27 11.18 4.20
N TRP A 197 -4.04 10.85 3.91
CA TRP A 197 -3.09 10.26 4.82
C TRP A 197 -1.67 10.67 4.39
N GLY A 198 -0.70 10.44 5.24
CA GLY A 198 0.67 10.79 4.88
C GLY A 198 1.70 10.13 5.79
N ILE A 199 2.96 10.20 5.37
CA ILE A 199 4.11 9.63 6.05
C ILE A 199 5.03 10.77 6.53
N ARG A 200 5.46 10.73 7.81
CA ARG A 200 6.37 11.72 8.39
C ARG A 200 5.87 13.17 8.21
N GLY A 201 4.55 13.36 8.28
CA GLY A 201 3.91 14.67 8.13
C GLY A 201 3.78 15.17 6.69
N VAL A 202 4.09 14.36 5.71
CA VAL A 202 3.94 14.67 4.28
C VAL A 202 2.70 13.97 3.74
N PRO A 203 1.70 14.70 3.20
CA PRO A 203 0.52 14.11 2.60
C PRO A 203 0.88 13.20 1.41
N VAL A 204 0.07 12.15 1.17
CA VAL A 204 0.29 11.25 0.03
C VAL A 204 0.29 11.98 -1.31
N SER A 205 -0.54 13.00 -1.44
CA SER A 205 -0.60 13.87 -2.62
C SER A 205 0.50 14.93 -2.68
N GLY A 206 1.24 15.16 -1.58
CA GLY A 206 2.06 16.34 -1.39
C GLY A 206 1.23 17.50 -0.82
N PHE A 207 1.78 18.72 -0.89
CA PHE A 207 1.10 19.96 -0.44
C PHE A 207 0.45 20.73 -1.59
N ASP A 208 0.21 20.07 -2.72
CA ASP A 208 -0.51 20.63 -3.84
C ASP A 208 -1.96 20.16 -3.87
N ASP A 209 -2.84 21.01 -4.35
CA ASP A 209 -4.20 20.60 -4.67
C ASP A 209 -4.17 19.67 -5.89
N GLN A 210 -4.99 18.63 -5.82
CA GLN A 210 -5.11 17.61 -6.86
C GLN A 210 -5.97 18.14 -8.00
N GLY A 211 -5.45 19.11 -8.71
CA GLY A 211 -6.05 19.52 -9.99
C GLY A 211 -6.16 18.33 -10.96
N PRO A 212 -7.00 18.43 -11.99
CA PRO A 212 -7.24 17.31 -12.91
C PRO A 212 -5.97 16.88 -13.67
N ALA A 213 -5.02 17.78 -13.90
CA ALA A 213 -3.75 17.48 -14.58
C ALA A 213 -2.65 16.94 -13.63
N THR A 214 -2.86 16.95 -12.30
CA THR A 214 -1.82 16.59 -11.33
C THR A 214 -1.76 15.07 -11.15
N LEU A 215 -0.65 14.46 -11.56
CA LEU A 215 -0.40 13.02 -11.49
C LEU A 215 0.67 12.62 -10.47
N ASN A 216 1.30 13.62 -9.83
CA ASN A 216 2.45 13.41 -8.96
C ASN A 216 2.01 13.36 -7.49
N GLY A 217 2.38 12.29 -6.78
CA GLY A 217 2.24 12.15 -5.34
C GLY A 217 3.60 12.25 -4.63
N ALA A 218 3.60 12.37 -3.31
CA ALA A 218 4.80 12.33 -2.47
C ALA A 218 5.07 10.93 -1.92
N VAL A 219 4.09 10.04 -1.92
CA VAL A 219 4.16 8.63 -1.52
C VAL A 219 3.60 7.76 -2.64
N SER A 220 4.30 6.69 -2.96
CA SER A 220 3.81 5.69 -3.93
C SER A 220 3.24 4.47 -3.22
N VAL A 221 2.19 3.88 -3.79
CA VAL A 221 1.63 2.60 -3.35
C VAL A 221 1.73 1.60 -4.50
N PHE A 222 2.26 0.43 -4.21
CA PHE A 222 2.40 -0.67 -5.15
C PHE A 222 1.58 -1.87 -4.68
N VAL A 223 0.81 -2.47 -5.58
CA VAL A 223 0.11 -3.73 -5.34
C VAL A 223 0.66 -4.77 -6.31
N ASP A 224 1.28 -5.83 -5.79
CA ASP A 224 1.97 -6.85 -6.58
C ASP A 224 2.94 -6.27 -7.63
N GLY A 225 3.60 -5.16 -7.29
CA GLY A 225 4.55 -4.44 -8.14
C GLY A 225 3.94 -3.42 -9.11
N ALA A 226 2.62 -3.36 -9.28
CA ALA A 226 1.96 -2.32 -10.05
C ALA A 226 1.76 -1.06 -9.19
N GLN A 227 2.23 0.09 -9.67
CA GLN A 227 1.97 1.38 -9.03
C GLN A 227 0.50 1.78 -9.22
N LEU A 228 -0.13 2.26 -8.15
CA LEU A 228 -1.48 2.79 -8.20
C LEU A 228 -1.49 4.27 -8.63
N PRO A 229 -2.52 4.72 -9.38
CA PRO A 229 -2.72 6.13 -9.68
C PRO A 229 -2.87 6.95 -8.40
N ASN A 230 -2.34 8.18 -8.38
CA ASN A 230 -2.40 9.03 -7.20
C ASN A 230 -3.84 9.27 -6.70
N ARG A 231 -4.81 9.45 -7.62
CA ARG A 231 -6.23 9.62 -7.28
C ARG A 231 -6.80 8.41 -6.52
N ALA A 232 -6.36 7.19 -6.84
CA ALA A 232 -6.78 5.98 -6.14
C ALA A 232 -6.34 5.95 -4.67
N LEU A 233 -5.22 6.59 -4.35
CA LEU A 233 -4.66 6.60 -2.99
C LEU A 233 -5.44 7.45 -2.01
N THR A 234 -6.14 8.46 -2.49
CA THR A 234 -6.96 9.37 -1.68
C THR A 234 -8.42 8.95 -1.61
N LEU A 235 -8.91 8.16 -2.58
CA LEU A 235 -10.32 7.86 -2.75
C LEU A 235 -10.70 6.40 -2.45
N SER A 236 -9.74 5.47 -2.52
CA SER A 236 -10.03 4.05 -2.34
C SER A 236 -9.42 3.51 -1.06
N PRO A 237 -10.23 3.04 -0.11
CA PRO A 237 -9.72 2.19 0.93
C PRO A 237 -9.35 0.85 0.29
N LEU A 238 -8.05 0.59 0.05
CA LEU A 238 -7.60 -0.70 -0.46
C LEU A 238 -8.03 -1.81 0.50
N PRO A 239 -8.91 -2.76 0.06
CA PRO A 239 -9.35 -3.85 0.92
C PRO A 239 -8.20 -4.82 1.17
N LEU A 240 -8.11 -5.33 2.40
CA LEU A 240 -7.06 -6.26 2.85
C LEU A 240 -7.46 -7.74 2.72
N TRP A 241 -8.65 -8.05 2.18
CA TRP A 241 -9.01 -9.44 1.91
C TRP A 241 -8.02 -10.09 0.94
N ASP A 242 -7.51 -11.25 1.29
CA ASP A 242 -6.53 -12.01 0.51
C ASP A 242 -5.20 -11.25 0.26
N VAL A 243 -4.87 -10.31 1.14
CA VAL A 243 -3.56 -9.67 1.21
C VAL A 243 -2.69 -10.49 2.17
N GLU A 244 -1.46 -10.78 1.75
CA GLU A 244 -0.47 -11.52 2.54
C GLU A 244 0.31 -10.60 3.47
N GLN A 245 0.75 -9.43 2.93
CA GLN A 245 1.63 -8.51 3.62
C GLN A 245 1.46 -7.08 3.12
N VAL A 246 1.56 -6.12 4.03
CA VAL A 246 1.67 -4.68 3.77
C VAL A 246 2.96 -4.18 4.41
N GLU A 247 3.83 -3.58 3.62
CA GLU A 247 5.06 -2.92 4.05
C GLU A 247 4.90 -1.41 3.91
N VAL A 248 5.07 -0.67 4.98
CA VAL A 248 5.09 0.80 4.98
C VAL A 248 6.53 1.27 5.16
N LEU A 249 7.16 1.66 4.06
CA LEU A 249 8.54 2.15 4.01
C LEU A 249 8.54 3.67 4.25
N MET A 250 9.14 4.12 5.32
CA MET A 250 9.15 5.52 5.73
C MET A 250 10.43 6.23 5.32
N GLY A 251 10.31 7.50 4.89
CA GLY A 251 11.40 8.26 4.29
C GLY A 251 11.60 7.95 2.80
N PRO A 252 12.48 8.68 2.10
CA PRO A 252 12.61 8.61 0.66
C PRO A 252 12.90 7.20 0.14
N GLN A 253 12.16 6.77 -0.88
CA GLN A 253 12.35 5.47 -1.56
C GLN A 253 12.67 5.64 -3.06
N SER A 254 13.03 6.86 -3.48
CA SER A 254 13.15 7.18 -4.91
C SER A 254 14.31 6.47 -5.61
N THR A 255 15.35 6.01 -4.89
CA THR A 255 16.44 5.22 -5.49
C THR A 255 15.93 3.88 -6.01
N THR A 256 15.07 3.18 -5.26
CA THR A 256 14.54 1.85 -5.60
C THR A 256 13.18 1.90 -6.28
N GLN A 257 12.25 2.73 -5.78
CA GLN A 257 10.88 2.82 -6.28
C GLN A 257 10.68 3.88 -7.38
N GLY A 258 11.59 4.85 -7.47
CA GLY A 258 11.54 5.89 -8.49
C GLY A 258 10.73 7.11 -8.09
N ARG A 259 10.10 7.73 -9.08
CA ARG A 259 9.32 8.96 -8.90
C ARG A 259 8.20 8.79 -7.89
N ASN A 260 7.76 9.91 -7.29
CA ASN A 260 6.63 9.96 -6.36
C ASN A 260 6.81 9.15 -5.06
N SER A 261 8.06 8.83 -4.69
CA SER A 261 8.41 8.14 -3.44
C SER A 261 9.32 9.02 -2.56
N LEU A 262 9.05 10.32 -2.55
CA LEU A 262 9.83 11.34 -1.85
C LEU A 262 9.74 11.22 -0.32
N ALA A 263 8.55 10.88 0.21
CA ALA A 263 8.29 10.75 1.63
C ALA A 263 8.20 9.29 2.11
N GLY A 264 7.98 8.36 1.18
CA GLY A 264 7.84 6.93 1.49
C GLY A 264 7.25 6.12 0.35
N ALA A 265 7.08 4.83 0.62
CA ALA A 265 6.34 3.92 -0.25
C ALA A 265 5.56 2.90 0.58
N VAL A 266 4.45 2.43 0.04
CA VAL A 266 3.69 1.31 0.60
C VAL A 266 3.68 0.18 -0.42
N VAL A 267 4.07 -1.02 0.02
CA VAL A 267 4.08 -2.20 -0.82
C VAL A 267 3.09 -3.22 -0.27
N VAL A 268 2.10 -3.55 -1.08
CA VAL A 268 1.04 -4.50 -0.77
C VAL A 268 1.29 -5.76 -1.60
N GLN A 269 1.43 -6.88 -0.91
CA GLN A 269 1.54 -8.20 -1.53
C GLN A 269 0.25 -8.97 -1.29
N THR A 270 -0.39 -9.40 -2.36
CA THR A 270 -1.55 -10.27 -2.26
C THR A 270 -1.11 -11.73 -2.30
N ARG A 271 -1.91 -12.63 -1.71
CA ARG A 271 -1.54 -14.05 -1.62
C ARG A 271 -1.29 -14.64 -3.00
N ASN A 272 -0.21 -15.39 -3.11
CA ASN A 272 0.15 -16.10 -4.32
C ASN A 272 -0.53 -17.47 -4.39
N PRO A 273 -0.76 -18.02 -5.61
CA PRO A 273 -1.16 -19.40 -5.78
C PRO A 273 -0.13 -20.35 -5.19
N THR A 274 -0.59 -21.43 -4.56
CA THR A 274 0.23 -22.52 -4.01
C THR A 274 -0.19 -23.85 -4.60
N PHE A 275 0.67 -24.87 -4.50
CA PHE A 275 0.33 -26.23 -4.90
C PHE A 275 -0.42 -27.02 -3.81
N THR A 276 -0.72 -26.37 -2.69
CA THR A 276 -1.62 -26.90 -1.66
C THR A 276 -2.98 -26.26 -1.81
N PRO A 277 -4.07 -27.03 -1.97
CA PRO A 277 -5.43 -26.47 -2.01
C PRO A 277 -5.74 -25.67 -0.75
N SER A 278 -6.37 -24.52 -0.93
CA SER A 278 -6.82 -23.66 0.16
C SER A 278 -8.11 -22.94 -0.24
N ALA A 279 -8.99 -22.70 0.72
CA ALA A 279 -10.19 -21.91 0.52
C ALA A 279 -10.49 -21.13 1.78
N SER A 280 -11.01 -19.92 1.61
CA SER A 280 -11.46 -19.06 2.71
C SER A 280 -12.73 -18.35 2.31
N ALA A 281 -13.65 -18.17 3.27
CA ALA A 281 -14.86 -17.38 3.07
C ALA A 281 -15.16 -16.57 4.32
N ARG A 282 -15.66 -15.33 4.15
CA ARG A 282 -16.04 -14.44 5.25
C ARG A 282 -17.37 -13.77 4.95
N ALA A 283 -18.21 -13.64 5.98
CA ALA A 283 -19.37 -12.77 5.97
C ALA A 283 -19.34 -11.88 7.21
N ASN A 284 -19.70 -10.61 7.07
CA ASN A 284 -19.72 -9.67 8.17
C ASN A 284 -20.91 -8.73 8.12
N VAL A 285 -21.36 -8.30 9.31
CA VAL A 285 -22.42 -7.31 9.52
C VAL A 285 -22.03 -6.35 10.64
N GLY A 286 -22.49 -5.11 10.55
CA GLY A 286 -22.23 -4.08 11.54
C GLY A 286 -23.29 -2.99 11.60
N ASN A 287 -23.10 -1.98 12.44
CA ASN A 287 -23.95 -0.79 12.45
C ASN A 287 -23.77 0.05 11.17
N TYR A 288 -24.62 1.06 10.99
CA TYR A 288 -24.65 1.95 9.81
C TYR A 288 -24.82 1.17 8.49
N GLY A 289 -25.69 0.15 8.49
CA GLY A 289 -25.93 -0.66 7.31
C GLY A 289 -24.71 -1.43 6.81
N THR A 290 -23.65 -1.57 7.63
CA THR A 290 -22.43 -2.26 7.21
C THR A 290 -22.69 -3.74 7.00
N GLN A 291 -22.41 -4.24 5.81
CA GLN A 291 -22.44 -5.65 5.46
C GLN A 291 -21.40 -6.00 4.39
N GLY A 292 -20.97 -7.24 4.39
CA GLY A 292 -19.99 -7.68 3.42
C GLY A 292 -19.83 -9.19 3.34
N GLY A 293 -19.21 -9.60 2.24
CA GLY A 293 -18.88 -10.99 2.00
C GLY A 293 -17.62 -11.12 1.15
N ALA A 294 -16.82 -12.13 1.45
CA ALA A 294 -15.59 -12.37 0.74
C ALA A 294 -15.34 -13.88 0.62
N ALA A 295 -14.67 -14.28 -0.46
CA ALA A 295 -14.24 -15.65 -0.67
C ALA A 295 -12.93 -15.69 -1.44
N ALA A 296 -12.09 -16.67 -1.14
CA ALA A 296 -10.88 -16.95 -1.89
C ALA A 296 -10.67 -18.46 -2.00
N ALA A 297 -10.16 -18.94 -3.14
CA ALA A 297 -9.79 -20.33 -3.32
C ALA A 297 -8.57 -20.43 -4.23
N GLY A 298 -7.70 -21.40 -3.97
CA GLY A 298 -6.51 -21.66 -4.76
C GLY A 298 -6.00 -23.07 -4.62
N GLY A 299 -5.13 -23.47 -5.53
CA GLY A 299 -4.51 -24.79 -5.54
C GLY A 299 -3.89 -25.15 -6.88
N PRO A 300 -3.38 -26.37 -7.01
CA PRO A 300 -2.79 -26.86 -8.25
C PRO A 300 -3.86 -27.02 -9.34
N LEU A 301 -3.57 -26.50 -10.53
CA LEU A 301 -4.30 -26.77 -11.78
C LEU A 301 -3.59 -27.90 -12.54
N VAL A 302 -2.27 -27.93 -12.47
CA VAL A 302 -1.39 -29.02 -12.91
C VAL A 302 -0.34 -29.19 -11.82
N ASP A 303 -0.27 -30.39 -11.23
CA ASP A 303 0.62 -30.65 -10.09
C ASP A 303 2.07 -30.27 -10.38
N GLY A 304 2.66 -29.45 -9.51
CA GLY A 304 4.04 -28.99 -9.59
C GLY A 304 4.36 -28.02 -10.74
N VAL A 305 3.42 -27.72 -11.64
CA VAL A 305 3.66 -26.90 -12.83
C VAL A 305 2.80 -25.64 -12.87
N LEU A 306 1.51 -25.76 -12.58
CA LEU A 306 0.58 -24.63 -12.67
C LEU A 306 -0.34 -24.60 -11.46
N ALA A 307 -0.34 -23.49 -10.74
CA ALA A 307 -1.28 -23.23 -9.67
C ALA A 307 -2.09 -21.96 -9.95
N GLY A 308 -3.32 -21.90 -9.44
CA GLY A 308 -4.21 -20.77 -9.58
C GLY A 308 -4.81 -20.34 -8.27
N ARG A 309 -5.20 -19.06 -8.16
CA ARG A 309 -5.93 -18.49 -7.03
C ARG A 309 -6.93 -17.45 -7.53
N LEU A 310 -8.14 -17.49 -6.98
CA LEU A 310 -9.19 -16.49 -7.21
C LEU A 310 -9.66 -15.97 -5.85
N ALA A 311 -9.79 -14.65 -5.72
CA ALA A 311 -10.35 -14.00 -4.56
C ALA A 311 -11.39 -12.97 -4.99
N VAL A 312 -12.46 -12.84 -4.22
CA VAL A 312 -13.51 -11.86 -4.41
C VAL A 312 -13.89 -11.27 -3.06
N ASP A 313 -14.16 -9.98 -3.00
CA ASP A 313 -14.75 -9.35 -1.83
C ASP A 313 -15.74 -8.25 -2.21
N TYR A 314 -16.73 -8.06 -1.37
CA TYR A 314 -17.73 -7.02 -1.45
C TYR A 314 -18.01 -6.47 -0.06
N GLN A 315 -18.00 -5.14 0.06
CA GLN A 315 -18.30 -4.43 1.29
C GLN A 315 -19.19 -3.22 0.98
N GLU A 316 -20.21 -3.00 1.78
CA GLU A 316 -21.01 -1.78 1.73
C GLU A 316 -21.36 -1.28 3.13
N SER A 317 -21.63 0.02 3.23
CA SER A 317 -22.13 0.70 4.41
C SER A 317 -22.96 1.90 3.97
N ASP A 318 -24.07 2.16 4.63
CA ASP A 318 -24.87 3.37 4.42
C ASP A 318 -24.10 4.61 4.91
N GLY A 319 -23.16 4.40 5.86
CA GLY A 319 -22.40 5.48 6.47
C GLY A 319 -23.09 6.07 7.70
N TYR A 320 -22.49 7.09 8.27
CA TYR A 320 -22.92 7.68 9.54
C TYR A 320 -23.18 9.21 9.44
N ILE A 321 -23.24 9.76 8.24
CA ILE A 321 -23.49 11.18 8.00
C ILE A 321 -24.81 11.35 7.27
N ASP A 322 -25.76 12.05 7.92
CA ASP A 322 -27.05 12.36 7.36
C ASP A 322 -26.99 13.66 6.54
N ASN A 323 -27.45 13.65 5.30
CA ASN A 323 -27.75 14.87 4.57
C ASN A 323 -29.19 15.29 4.87
N ILE A 324 -29.33 16.37 5.64
CA ILE A 324 -30.66 16.85 6.10
C ILE A 324 -31.47 17.56 5.01
N ALA A 325 -30.84 18.05 3.94
CA ALA A 325 -31.52 18.67 2.82
C ALA A 325 -32.22 17.64 1.92
N THR A 326 -31.52 16.55 1.62
CA THR A 326 -32.01 15.47 0.73
C THR A 326 -32.64 14.30 1.50
N ASN A 327 -32.46 14.24 2.83
CA ASN A 327 -32.89 13.14 3.69
C ASN A 327 -32.30 11.78 3.23
N ASP A 328 -31.02 11.76 2.89
CA ASP A 328 -30.24 10.58 2.45
C ASP A 328 -28.94 10.47 3.23
N ASP A 329 -28.30 9.29 3.18
CA ASP A 329 -26.99 9.05 3.78
C ASP A 329 -25.89 9.62 2.89
N ALA A 330 -25.12 10.59 3.41
CA ALA A 330 -24.16 11.35 2.63
C ALA A 330 -22.83 10.61 2.41
N ASN A 331 -22.40 9.77 3.35
CA ASN A 331 -21.10 9.09 3.26
C ASN A 331 -21.21 7.59 3.01
N ARG A 332 -22.25 7.17 2.26
CA ARG A 332 -22.38 5.79 1.81
C ARG A 332 -21.14 5.30 1.10
N GLN A 333 -20.73 4.06 1.41
CA GLN A 333 -19.55 3.42 0.82
C GLN A 333 -19.94 2.07 0.21
N ARG A 334 -19.35 1.77 -0.95
CA ARG A 334 -19.46 0.46 -1.61
C ARG A 334 -18.15 0.11 -2.31
N ASN A 335 -17.62 -1.06 -1.99
CA ASN A 335 -16.38 -1.57 -2.54
C ASN A 335 -16.61 -2.98 -3.07
N SER A 336 -16.08 -3.27 -4.26
CA SER A 336 -16.00 -4.62 -4.79
C SER A 336 -14.64 -4.86 -5.39
N ASN A 337 -14.11 -6.07 -5.22
CA ASN A 337 -12.80 -6.44 -5.71
C ASN A 337 -12.81 -7.89 -6.19
N VAL A 338 -12.21 -8.14 -7.34
CA VAL A 338 -12.00 -9.47 -7.91
C VAL A 338 -10.55 -9.59 -8.29
N ARG A 339 -9.86 -10.63 -7.80
CA ARG A 339 -8.44 -10.86 -8.05
C ARG A 339 -8.22 -12.28 -8.52
N GLY A 340 -7.47 -12.45 -9.60
CA GLY A 340 -7.02 -13.74 -10.11
C GLY A 340 -5.52 -13.77 -10.25
N LYS A 341 -4.88 -14.88 -9.84
CA LYS A 341 -3.45 -15.10 -10.03
C LYS A 341 -3.18 -16.50 -10.59
N LEU A 342 -2.13 -16.62 -11.41
CA LEU A 342 -1.59 -17.89 -11.92
C LEU A 342 -0.09 -17.93 -11.67
N LEU A 343 0.38 -19.00 -11.05
CA LEU A 343 1.80 -19.33 -10.89
C LEU A 343 2.14 -20.48 -11.82
N PHE A 344 3.05 -20.25 -12.76
CA PHE A 344 3.51 -21.24 -13.73
C PHE A 344 5.01 -21.50 -13.54
N LEU A 345 5.37 -22.74 -13.28
CA LEU A 345 6.74 -23.21 -13.04
C LEU A 345 7.09 -24.20 -14.16
N PRO A 346 7.53 -23.72 -15.37
CA PRO A 346 7.83 -24.59 -16.51
C PRO A 346 9.05 -25.48 -16.28
N ASN A 347 9.97 -25.05 -15.43
CA ASN A 347 11.20 -25.75 -15.02
C ASN A 347 11.66 -25.23 -13.66
N ASP A 348 12.79 -25.74 -13.15
CA ASP A 348 13.33 -25.38 -11.86
C ASP A 348 13.97 -23.97 -11.83
N GLU A 349 14.28 -23.38 -12.98
CA GLU A 349 14.94 -22.07 -13.11
C GLU A 349 13.96 -20.91 -13.32
N THR A 350 12.70 -21.20 -13.74
CA THR A 350 11.77 -20.16 -14.19
C THR A 350 10.49 -20.14 -13.37
N ASP A 351 10.21 -19.02 -12.77
CA ASP A 351 8.95 -18.73 -12.07
C ASP A 351 8.19 -17.64 -12.85
N VAL A 352 6.96 -17.92 -13.29
CA VAL A 352 6.09 -16.93 -13.94
C VAL A 352 4.84 -16.71 -13.09
N LEU A 353 4.65 -15.49 -12.60
CA LEU A 353 3.47 -15.08 -11.84
C LEU A 353 2.67 -14.07 -12.65
N LEU A 354 1.45 -14.44 -13.02
CA LEU A 354 0.50 -13.54 -13.66
C LEU A 354 -0.59 -13.13 -12.67
N GLY A 355 -0.93 -11.85 -12.65
CA GLY A 355 -1.96 -11.30 -11.80
C GLY A 355 -2.94 -10.43 -12.57
N PHE A 356 -4.21 -10.46 -12.17
CA PHE A 356 -5.23 -9.54 -12.62
C PHE A 356 -6.11 -9.14 -11.44
N THR A 357 -6.40 -7.84 -11.32
CA THR A 357 -7.30 -7.29 -10.30
C THR A 357 -8.27 -6.33 -10.96
N HIS A 358 -9.57 -6.49 -10.69
CA HIS A 358 -10.62 -5.53 -10.97
C HIS A 358 -11.19 -5.01 -9.67
N SER A 359 -11.27 -3.69 -9.49
CA SER A 359 -11.87 -3.05 -8.34
C SER A 359 -12.84 -1.94 -8.74
N GLU A 360 -13.96 -1.85 -8.03
CA GLU A 360 -14.89 -0.73 -8.13
C GLU A 360 -15.15 -0.19 -6.72
N ASN A 361 -14.95 1.10 -6.57
CA ASN A 361 -15.13 1.83 -5.33
C ASN A 361 -16.08 3.01 -5.55
N ARG A 362 -17.04 3.20 -4.65
CA ARG A 362 -17.87 4.40 -4.58
C ARG A 362 -17.99 4.83 -3.13
N GLN A 363 -17.80 6.12 -2.90
CA GLN A 363 -17.96 6.71 -1.57
C GLN A 363 -18.56 8.10 -1.66
N GLY A 364 -19.33 8.46 -0.64
CA GLY A 364 -19.92 9.78 -0.51
C GLY A 364 -19.03 10.75 0.28
N VAL A 365 -19.61 11.85 0.69
CA VAL A 365 -18.96 12.95 1.40
C VAL A 365 -18.83 12.61 2.89
N ASN A 366 -17.71 12.97 3.50
CA ASN A 366 -17.43 12.75 4.91
C ASN A 366 -17.15 14.07 5.65
N ALA A 367 -18.10 15.01 5.55
CA ALA A 367 -18.04 16.31 6.19
C ALA A 367 -19.20 16.51 7.15
N SER A 368 -19.12 17.50 8.01
CA SER A 368 -20.19 17.95 8.89
C SER A 368 -20.28 19.47 8.85
N THR A 369 -21.48 20.00 8.94
CA THR A 369 -21.72 21.45 8.90
C THR A 369 -21.53 22.10 10.27
N ARG A 370 -21.19 23.40 10.26
CA ARG A 370 -21.30 24.29 11.41
C ARG A 370 -22.61 25.09 11.33
N GLN A 371 -23.23 25.26 12.46
CA GLN A 371 -24.36 26.16 12.63
C GLN A 371 -24.15 27.05 13.86
N ASN A 372 -24.17 28.36 13.68
CA ASN A 372 -23.89 29.32 14.75
C ASN A 372 -22.54 29.07 15.48
N GLY A 373 -21.51 28.69 14.74
CA GLY A 373 -20.17 28.39 15.28
C GLY A 373 -20.02 27.01 15.95
N HIS A 374 -21.08 26.17 16.01
CA HIS A 374 -21.05 24.84 16.59
C HIS A 374 -21.09 23.76 15.51
N VAL A 375 -20.23 22.75 15.62
CA VAL A 375 -20.23 21.60 14.72
C VAL A 375 -21.45 20.73 14.98
N ARG A 376 -22.19 20.44 13.94
CA ARG A 376 -23.27 19.46 13.94
C ARG A 376 -22.70 18.11 13.48
N PHE A 377 -22.03 17.40 14.39
CA PHE A 377 -21.42 16.12 14.06
C PHE A 377 -22.38 15.20 13.31
N TYR A 378 -21.87 14.60 12.25
CA TYR A 378 -22.55 13.62 11.40
C TYR A 378 -23.77 14.16 10.64
N LYS A 379 -23.80 15.48 10.38
CA LYS A 379 -24.87 16.12 9.58
C LYS A 379 -24.30 17.10 8.58
N ILE A 380 -24.81 17.00 7.33
CA ILE A 380 -24.57 17.99 6.28
C ILE A 380 -25.90 18.51 5.76
N ASP A 381 -25.84 19.60 4.98
CA ASP A 381 -26.98 20.29 4.41
C ASP A 381 -26.66 20.64 2.95
N GLU A 382 -26.43 19.60 2.13
CA GLU A 382 -26.08 19.73 0.71
C GLU A 382 -27.29 19.48 -0.20
N ASN A 383 -27.42 20.26 -1.27
CA ASN A 383 -28.52 20.10 -2.23
C ASN A 383 -28.32 18.88 -3.15
N SER A 384 -27.10 18.32 -3.22
CA SER A 384 -26.76 17.19 -4.06
C SER A 384 -26.29 15.98 -3.27
N SER A 385 -26.37 14.78 -3.87
CA SER A 385 -25.77 13.57 -3.35
C SER A 385 -24.37 13.40 -3.93
N ALA A 386 -23.42 14.23 -3.46
CA ALA A 386 -22.04 14.24 -3.91
C ALA A 386 -21.36 12.86 -3.69
N TYR A 387 -20.53 12.45 -4.63
CA TYR A 387 -19.85 11.16 -4.59
C TYR A 387 -18.54 11.16 -5.38
N ASP A 388 -17.67 10.24 -5.00
CA ASP A 388 -16.53 9.78 -5.78
C ASP A 388 -16.75 8.32 -6.19
N LYS A 389 -16.46 7.99 -7.45
CA LYS A 389 -16.51 6.63 -7.97
C LYS A 389 -15.25 6.34 -8.77
N MET A 390 -14.59 5.22 -8.49
CA MET A 390 -13.44 4.76 -9.23
C MET A 390 -13.60 3.29 -9.62
N LYS A 391 -13.28 2.99 -10.88
CA LYS A 391 -13.07 1.65 -11.38
C LYS A 391 -11.61 1.51 -11.75
N GLN A 392 -11.02 0.37 -11.44
CA GLN A 392 -9.61 0.12 -11.75
C GLN A 392 -9.41 -1.34 -12.18
N ASP A 393 -8.69 -1.50 -13.29
CA ASP A 393 -8.20 -2.77 -13.81
C ASP A 393 -6.68 -2.77 -13.76
N THR A 394 -6.08 -3.78 -13.13
CA THR A 394 -4.63 -3.93 -13.04
C THR A 394 -4.20 -5.32 -13.47
N GLY A 395 -3.30 -5.39 -14.45
CA GLY A 395 -2.64 -6.61 -14.89
C GLY A 395 -1.15 -6.59 -14.55
N THR A 396 -0.62 -7.69 -14.04
CA THR A 396 0.81 -7.85 -13.74
C THR A 396 1.35 -9.15 -14.32
N ALA A 397 2.60 -9.11 -14.77
CA ALA A 397 3.36 -10.29 -15.19
C ALA A 397 4.77 -10.19 -14.62
N LYS A 398 5.10 -11.08 -13.70
CA LYS A 398 6.44 -11.19 -13.12
C LYS A 398 7.09 -12.50 -13.57
N ILE A 399 8.31 -12.40 -14.06
CA ILE A 399 9.13 -13.55 -14.47
C ILE A 399 10.45 -13.47 -13.72
N ASP A 400 10.74 -14.48 -12.93
CA ASP A 400 12.04 -14.68 -12.31
C ASP A 400 12.74 -15.84 -13.00
N TYR A 401 13.93 -15.61 -13.56
CA TYR A 401 14.77 -16.61 -14.19
C TYR A 401 16.11 -16.71 -13.49
N ARG A 402 16.38 -17.87 -12.87
CA ARG A 402 17.66 -18.18 -12.22
C ARG A 402 18.67 -18.58 -13.29
N LEU A 403 19.68 -17.72 -13.50
CA LEU A 403 20.78 -17.98 -14.43
C LEU A 403 21.76 -19.00 -13.83
N ASP A 404 22.02 -18.88 -12.53
CA ASP A 404 22.79 -19.79 -11.68
C ASP A 404 22.46 -19.55 -10.22
N ASP A 405 23.25 -20.07 -9.28
CA ASP A 405 23.02 -19.97 -7.84
C ASP A 405 23.18 -18.52 -7.31
N ALA A 406 23.88 -17.65 -8.03
CA ALA A 406 24.14 -16.28 -7.65
C ALA A 406 23.33 -15.23 -8.43
N TRP A 407 22.94 -15.53 -9.67
CA TRP A 407 22.36 -14.56 -10.58
C TRP A 407 20.90 -14.88 -10.91
N THR A 408 20.04 -13.89 -10.74
CA THR A 408 18.62 -13.97 -11.11
C THR A 408 18.24 -12.79 -12.02
N LEU A 409 17.59 -13.08 -13.12
CA LEU A 409 16.97 -12.08 -13.99
C LEU A 409 15.49 -11.99 -13.64
N THR A 410 15.04 -10.81 -13.21
CA THR A 410 13.64 -10.50 -12.92
C THR A 410 13.09 -9.55 -13.98
N SER A 411 11.94 -9.88 -14.57
CA SER A 411 11.16 -8.99 -15.43
C SER A 411 9.79 -8.77 -14.80
N LEU A 412 9.38 -7.51 -14.63
CA LEU A 412 8.07 -7.14 -14.10
C LEU A 412 7.39 -6.16 -15.04
N THR A 413 6.27 -6.59 -15.61
CA THR A 413 5.39 -5.76 -16.44
C THR A 413 4.11 -5.47 -15.68
N ALA A 414 3.66 -4.22 -15.67
CA ALA A 414 2.38 -3.83 -15.09
C ALA A 414 1.60 -2.90 -16.02
N LEU A 415 0.29 -3.08 -16.03
CA LEU A 415 -0.66 -2.21 -16.73
C LEU A 415 -1.84 -1.93 -15.80
N THR A 416 -2.06 -0.65 -15.48
CA THR A 416 -3.20 -0.20 -14.70
C THR A 416 -4.05 0.76 -15.53
N ARG A 417 -5.36 0.57 -15.53
CA ARG A 417 -6.35 1.49 -16.08
C ARG A 417 -7.32 1.87 -14.99
N SER A 418 -7.60 3.15 -14.85
CA SER A 418 -8.59 3.66 -13.89
C SER A 418 -9.52 4.64 -14.57
N ASP A 419 -10.80 4.56 -14.26
CA ASP A 419 -11.89 5.43 -14.65
C ASP A 419 -12.46 6.05 -13.36
N TYR A 420 -12.26 7.35 -13.18
CA TYR A 420 -12.72 8.10 -12.04
C TYR A 420 -13.83 9.06 -12.47
N ASN A 421 -14.93 9.06 -11.72
CA ASN A 421 -16.07 9.95 -11.90
C ASN A 421 -16.51 10.48 -10.54
N ALA A 422 -16.76 11.79 -10.46
CA ALA A 422 -17.25 12.44 -9.26
C ALA A 422 -18.32 13.47 -9.54
N LEU A 423 -19.21 13.64 -8.59
CA LEU A 423 -20.04 14.82 -8.41
C LEU A 423 -19.57 15.51 -7.11
N LEU A 424 -19.12 16.73 -7.21
CA LEU A 424 -18.60 17.53 -6.11
C LEU A 424 -19.51 18.74 -5.90
N ASP A 425 -20.02 18.91 -4.71
CA ASP A 425 -20.69 20.11 -4.26
C ASP A 425 -19.63 21.04 -3.64
N PHE A 426 -19.31 22.15 -4.31
CA PHE A 426 -18.27 23.07 -3.83
C PHE A 426 -18.76 24.05 -2.79
N ASP A 427 -20.03 24.43 -2.84
CA ASP A 427 -20.55 25.32 -1.83
C ASP A 427 -21.00 24.59 -0.56
N GLN A 428 -21.22 23.25 -0.68
CA GLN A 428 -21.59 22.34 0.41
C GLN A 428 -22.81 22.86 1.22
N THR A 429 -23.75 23.50 0.54
CA THR A 429 -24.98 24.06 1.12
C THR A 429 -26.23 23.49 0.46
N SER A 430 -27.41 23.80 1.00
CA SER A 430 -28.69 23.49 0.38
C SER A 430 -29.04 24.35 -0.83
N SER A 431 -28.16 25.28 -1.22
CA SER A 431 -28.29 26.15 -2.38
C SER A 431 -27.52 25.58 -3.56
N ASP A 432 -28.08 25.61 -4.75
CA ASP A 432 -27.44 25.14 -5.99
C ASP A 432 -26.55 26.25 -6.58
N ASN A 433 -25.47 26.60 -5.86
CA ASN A 433 -24.59 27.68 -6.28
C ASN A 433 -23.41 27.21 -7.11
N MET A 434 -22.77 26.07 -6.74
CA MET A 434 -21.58 25.61 -7.45
C MET A 434 -21.35 24.10 -7.29
N GLU A 435 -21.43 23.38 -8.40
CA GLU A 435 -21.12 21.95 -8.48
C GLU A 435 -20.04 21.69 -9.53
N ALA A 436 -19.34 20.58 -9.41
CA ALA A 436 -18.46 20.04 -10.45
C ALA A 436 -18.77 18.58 -10.76
N ILE A 437 -18.89 18.29 -12.05
CA ILE A 437 -18.89 16.93 -12.57
C ILE A 437 -17.50 16.66 -13.14
N ARG A 438 -16.78 15.74 -12.53
CA ARG A 438 -15.41 15.41 -12.89
C ARG A 438 -15.32 14.02 -13.47
N SER A 439 -14.58 13.86 -14.57
CA SER A 439 -14.15 12.56 -15.08
C SER A 439 -12.66 12.54 -15.37
N GLN A 440 -12.02 11.41 -15.12
CA GLN A 440 -10.60 11.23 -15.33
C GLN A 440 -10.30 9.78 -15.70
N ASP A 441 -9.71 9.58 -16.88
CA ASP A 441 -9.25 8.28 -17.37
C ASP A 441 -7.74 8.21 -17.33
N THR A 442 -7.18 7.33 -16.49
CA THR A 442 -5.73 7.17 -16.36
C THR A 442 -5.29 5.77 -16.81
N THR A 443 -4.30 5.71 -17.67
CA THR A 443 -3.62 4.49 -18.07
C THR A 443 -2.15 4.58 -17.69
N MET A 444 -1.65 3.60 -16.94
CA MET A 444 -0.25 3.50 -16.52
C MET A 444 0.32 2.16 -16.99
N PHE A 445 1.39 2.20 -17.75
CA PHE A 445 2.19 1.03 -18.13
C PHE A 445 3.57 1.14 -17.52
N SER A 446 4.11 0.04 -17.02
CA SER A 446 5.51 -0.02 -16.60
C SER A 446 6.16 -1.34 -16.94
N GLN A 447 7.45 -1.27 -17.26
CA GLN A 447 8.34 -2.39 -17.47
C GLN A 447 9.60 -2.19 -16.65
N GLU A 448 9.91 -3.16 -15.82
CA GLU A 448 11.15 -3.20 -15.04
C GLU A 448 11.90 -4.51 -15.34
N VAL A 449 13.20 -4.41 -15.61
CA VAL A 449 14.08 -5.56 -15.76
C VAL A 449 15.25 -5.40 -14.80
N ARG A 450 15.50 -6.41 -13.97
CA ARG A 450 16.59 -6.41 -13.00
C ARG A 450 17.45 -7.63 -13.13
N LEU A 451 18.77 -7.43 -13.05
CA LEU A 451 19.74 -8.49 -12.86
C LEU A 451 20.20 -8.47 -11.41
N GLY A 452 19.74 -9.42 -10.63
CA GLY A 452 20.06 -9.60 -9.22
C GLY A 452 21.31 -10.46 -9.03
N TYR A 453 22.07 -10.16 -7.99
CA TYR A 453 23.24 -10.91 -7.53
C TYR A 453 23.12 -11.16 -6.03
N ASP A 454 23.21 -12.41 -5.59
CA ASP A 454 23.07 -12.82 -4.19
C ASP A 454 24.13 -13.87 -3.82
N VAL A 455 25.17 -13.42 -3.12
CA VAL A 455 26.16 -14.29 -2.47
C VAL A 455 26.34 -13.82 -1.04
N THR A 456 27.03 -14.62 -0.21
CA THR A 456 27.12 -14.42 1.24
C THR A 456 27.50 -12.98 1.64
N ASP A 457 28.50 -12.39 0.96
CA ASP A 457 29.05 -11.08 1.35
C ASP A 457 28.60 -9.93 0.43
N LEU A 458 27.91 -10.21 -0.69
CA LEU A 458 27.47 -9.20 -1.64
C LEU A 458 26.12 -9.56 -2.21
N LYS A 459 25.11 -8.73 -1.90
CA LYS A 459 23.77 -8.83 -2.45
C LYS A 459 23.40 -7.52 -3.14
N GLY A 460 22.72 -7.60 -4.25
CA GLY A 460 22.28 -6.39 -4.93
C GLY A 460 21.67 -6.67 -6.28
N PHE A 461 21.40 -5.59 -7.00
CA PHE A 461 20.87 -5.66 -8.36
C PHE A 461 21.23 -4.40 -9.16
N ILE A 462 21.16 -4.53 -10.48
CA ILE A 462 21.09 -3.43 -11.44
C ILE A 462 19.82 -3.59 -12.24
N GLY A 463 19.09 -2.50 -12.48
CA GLY A 463 17.81 -2.52 -13.15
C GLY A 463 17.64 -1.42 -14.20
N LEU A 464 16.77 -1.69 -15.14
CA LEU A 464 16.25 -0.75 -16.14
C LEU A 464 14.76 -0.59 -15.89
N TYR A 465 14.27 0.63 -16.02
CA TYR A 465 12.85 0.94 -15.86
C TYR A 465 12.36 1.81 -17.03
N TYR A 466 11.15 1.50 -17.50
CA TYR A 466 10.37 2.34 -18.38
C TYR A 466 8.94 2.43 -17.85
N GLY A 467 8.40 3.64 -17.78
CA GLY A 467 7.03 3.92 -17.41
C GLY A 467 6.37 4.88 -18.40
N HIS A 468 5.11 4.63 -18.74
CA HIS A 468 4.28 5.52 -19.55
C HIS A 468 2.95 5.72 -18.83
N THR A 469 2.59 6.98 -18.59
CA THR A 469 1.30 7.37 -18.00
C THR A 469 0.58 8.30 -18.96
N ARG A 470 -0.70 8.01 -19.22
CA ARG A 470 -1.62 8.91 -19.93
C ARG A 470 -2.82 9.17 -19.02
N ASN A 471 -3.22 10.43 -18.93
CA ASN A 471 -4.35 10.89 -18.16
C ASN A 471 -5.20 11.84 -19.01
N ASP A 472 -6.41 11.45 -19.34
CA ASP A 472 -7.41 12.28 -20.00
C ASP A 472 -8.37 12.80 -18.92
N TYR A 473 -8.66 14.10 -18.87
CA TYR A 473 -9.50 14.69 -17.84
C TYR A 473 -10.54 15.66 -18.41
N HIS A 474 -11.69 15.72 -17.70
CA HIS A 474 -12.79 16.62 -18.04
C HIS A 474 -13.55 17.01 -16.77
N ASP A 475 -13.51 18.29 -16.42
CA ASP A 475 -14.28 18.88 -15.33
C ASP A 475 -15.31 19.84 -15.94
N LEU A 476 -16.59 19.62 -15.61
CA LEU A 476 -17.69 20.55 -15.94
C LEU A 476 -18.12 21.24 -14.65
N LEU A 477 -18.07 22.56 -14.65
CA LEU A 477 -18.53 23.40 -13.54
C LEU A 477 -19.93 23.92 -13.84
N THR A 478 -20.84 23.82 -12.87
CA THR A 478 -22.22 24.32 -12.95
C THR A 478 -22.51 25.30 -11.82
N SER A 479 -23.39 26.27 -12.07
CA SER A 479 -23.94 27.19 -11.08
C SER A 479 -25.41 27.35 -11.35
N ASP A 480 -26.25 27.25 -10.33
CA ASP A 480 -27.73 27.24 -10.46
C ASP A 480 -28.21 26.23 -11.52
N GLY A 481 -27.58 25.05 -11.58
CA GLY A 481 -27.87 23.97 -12.54
C GLY A 481 -27.47 24.29 -14.00
N ALA A 482 -26.83 25.42 -14.29
CA ALA A 482 -26.38 25.82 -15.62
C ALA A 482 -24.85 25.72 -15.77
N PRO A 483 -24.34 25.08 -16.83
CA PRO A 483 -22.91 25.09 -17.11
C PRO A 483 -22.36 26.54 -17.21
N PHE A 484 -21.26 26.80 -16.50
CA PHE A 484 -20.56 28.09 -16.61
C PHE A 484 -19.07 27.92 -16.94
N GLY A 485 -18.57 26.67 -16.94
CA GLY A 485 -17.21 26.39 -17.38
C GLY A 485 -16.85 24.93 -17.51
N THR A 486 -15.81 24.69 -18.30
CA THR A 486 -15.26 23.37 -18.58
C THR A 486 -13.74 23.43 -18.52
N VAL A 487 -13.10 22.44 -17.92
CA VAL A 487 -11.65 22.22 -18.01
C VAL A 487 -11.41 20.84 -18.59
N LYS A 488 -10.75 20.77 -19.74
CA LYS A 488 -10.51 19.52 -20.44
C LYS A 488 -9.11 19.46 -21.03
N GLY A 489 -8.51 18.29 -21.06
CA GLY A 489 -7.18 18.08 -21.65
C GLY A 489 -6.64 16.69 -21.40
N ASP A 490 -5.36 16.49 -21.77
CA ASP A 490 -4.62 15.29 -21.46
C ASP A 490 -3.19 15.60 -20.98
N THR A 491 -2.67 14.69 -20.16
CA THR A 491 -1.27 14.72 -19.71
C THR A 491 -0.63 13.37 -19.98
N ARG A 492 0.58 13.39 -20.54
CA ARG A 492 1.41 12.22 -20.82
C ARG A 492 2.73 12.35 -20.11
N ILE A 493 3.16 11.27 -19.47
CA ILE A 493 4.44 11.22 -18.78
C ILE A 493 5.19 9.96 -19.21
N ASP A 494 6.35 10.15 -19.82
CA ASP A 494 7.31 9.09 -20.12
C ASP A 494 8.47 9.16 -19.14
N ASN A 495 8.74 8.04 -18.43
CA ASN A 495 9.80 7.95 -17.44
C ASN A 495 10.75 6.80 -17.76
N GLN A 496 12.05 7.06 -17.76
CA GLN A 496 13.09 6.07 -18.00
C GLN A 496 14.16 6.16 -16.91
N ALA A 497 14.64 5.01 -16.45
CA ALA A 497 15.71 5.02 -15.45
C ALA A 497 16.66 3.83 -15.57
N VAL A 498 17.90 4.08 -15.13
CA VAL A 498 18.87 3.05 -14.75
C VAL A 498 19.08 3.16 -13.26
N PHE A 499 18.97 2.05 -12.52
CA PHE A 499 19.05 2.08 -11.07
C PHE A 499 19.65 0.78 -10.51
N GLY A 500 20.09 0.83 -9.27
CA GLY A 500 20.58 -0.35 -8.59
C GLY A 500 20.95 -0.06 -7.14
N GLU A 501 21.08 -1.14 -6.39
CA GLU A 501 21.52 -1.11 -4.99
C GLU A 501 22.37 -2.33 -4.70
N PHE A 502 23.45 -2.17 -3.93
CA PHE A 502 24.33 -3.23 -3.47
C PHE A 502 24.56 -3.11 -1.97
N ASN A 503 24.56 -4.24 -1.29
CA ASN A 503 24.93 -4.43 0.10
C ASN A 503 26.16 -5.29 0.15
N TRP A 504 27.26 -4.71 0.59
CA TRP A 504 28.55 -5.37 0.69
C TRP A 504 28.99 -5.50 2.14
N THR A 505 29.03 -6.74 2.63
CA THR A 505 29.60 -7.07 3.94
C THR A 505 31.12 -7.19 3.81
N PHE A 506 31.80 -6.03 3.87
CA PHE A 506 33.23 -5.93 3.64
C PHE A 506 34.07 -6.42 4.82
N GLN A 507 33.45 -6.56 5.99
CA GLN A 507 34.05 -7.11 7.20
C GLN A 507 32.92 -7.76 8.04
N PRO A 508 33.18 -8.84 8.80
CA PRO A 508 32.17 -9.42 9.67
C PRO A 508 31.47 -8.37 10.54
N GLY A 509 30.16 -8.33 10.46
CA GLY A 509 29.30 -7.37 11.16
C GLY A 509 29.26 -5.95 10.53
N TRP A 510 29.97 -5.66 9.44
CA TRP A 510 29.91 -4.35 8.77
C TRP A 510 29.42 -4.48 7.34
N THR A 511 28.32 -3.83 7.03
CA THR A 511 27.70 -3.83 5.69
C THR A 511 27.61 -2.41 5.15
N LEU A 512 28.21 -2.20 3.97
CA LEU A 512 28.06 -0.97 3.19
C LEU A 512 26.88 -1.11 2.24
N ILE A 513 25.95 -0.19 2.30
CA ILE A 513 24.78 -0.10 1.42
C ILE A 513 25.04 1.05 0.44
N THR A 514 25.03 0.76 -0.85
CA THR A 514 25.21 1.77 -1.90
C THR A 514 24.13 1.63 -2.94
N GLY A 515 23.46 2.71 -3.30
CA GLY A 515 22.46 2.74 -4.34
C GLY A 515 22.50 4.01 -5.15
N ALA A 516 22.04 3.94 -6.38
CA ALA A 516 21.87 5.10 -7.24
C ALA A 516 20.78 4.86 -8.27
N ARG A 517 20.10 5.95 -8.67
CA ARG A 517 19.18 6.00 -9.79
C ARG A 517 19.45 7.23 -10.64
N LEU A 518 19.55 7.02 -11.94
CA LEU A 518 19.52 8.07 -12.95
C LEU A 518 18.16 8.02 -13.59
N ASP A 519 17.39 9.07 -13.41
CA ASP A 519 15.98 9.19 -13.84
C ASP A 519 15.85 10.27 -14.90
N SER A 520 15.04 10.02 -15.93
CA SER A 520 14.66 11.00 -16.95
C SER A 520 13.14 10.91 -17.16
N GLU A 521 12.48 12.02 -16.98
CA GLU A 521 11.04 12.16 -17.13
C GLU A 521 10.71 13.21 -18.19
N HIS A 522 9.78 12.91 -19.07
CA HIS A 522 9.23 13.81 -20.07
C HIS A 522 7.73 13.97 -19.82
N ASN A 523 7.29 15.20 -19.60
CA ASN A 523 5.90 15.53 -19.30
C ASN A 523 5.36 16.42 -20.43
N ASP A 524 4.30 15.96 -21.10
CA ASP A 524 3.54 16.68 -22.12
C ASP A 524 2.11 16.86 -21.62
N THR A 525 1.64 18.09 -21.56
CA THR A 525 0.26 18.42 -21.18
C THR A 525 -0.38 19.23 -22.28
N HIS A 526 -1.56 18.81 -22.72
CA HIS A 526 -2.43 19.50 -23.63
C HIS A 526 -3.68 19.97 -22.91
N VAL A 527 -4.10 21.21 -23.15
CA VAL A 527 -5.33 21.80 -22.60
C VAL A 527 -6.20 22.25 -23.76
N ASP A 528 -7.43 21.76 -23.81
CA ASP A 528 -8.43 22.19 -24.78
C ASP A 528 -8.90 23.61 -24.47
N GLN A 529 -9.32 24.33 -25.49
CA GLN A 529 -9.98 25.65 -25.32
C GLN A 529 -11.36 25.44 -24.71
N ASP A 530 -11.61 26.19 -23.64
CA ASP A 530 -12.94 26.31 -23.04
C ASP A 530 -13.21 27.75 -22.55
N ASP A 531 -14.31 27.92 -21.80
CA ASP A 531 -14.72 29.22 -21.28
C ASP A 531 -13.75 29.81 -20.24
N PHE A 532 -12.86 28.99 -19.67
CA PHE A 532 -11.92 29.38 -18.61
C PHE A 532 -10.45 29.28 -19.01
N SER A 533 -10.10 28.46 -20.00
CA SER A 533 -8.72 28.26 -20.41
C SER A 533 -8.49 28.59 -21.87
N SER A 534 -7.36 29.21 -22.17
CA SER A 534 -6.85 29.25 -23.52
C SER A 534 -6.26 27.90 -23.89
N PRO A 535 -6.46 27.43 -25.15
CA PRO A 535 -5.83 26.18 -25.57
C PRO A 535 -4.31 26.34 -25.51
N GLY A 536 -3.62 25.26 -25.15
CA GLY A 536 -2.18 25.28 -25.10
C GLY A 536 -1.54 23.95 -24.86
N ASP A 537 -0.31 23.87 -25.34
CA ASP A 537 0.58 22.74 -25.11
C ASP A 537 1.73 23.17 -24.21
N ALA A 538 2.11 22.33 -23.27
CA ALA A 538 3.31 22.53 -22.49
C ALA A 538 4.08 21.22 -22.37
N SER A 539 5.37 21.28 -22.64
CA SER A 539 6.26 20.12 -22.65
C SER A 539 7.52 20.43 -21.88
N LYS A 540 7.90 19.56 -20.96
CA LYS A 540 9.14 19.72 -20.19
C LYS A 540 9.80 18.40 -19.87
N ARG A 541 11.14 18.39 -19.91
CA ARG A 541 11.95 17.23 -19.51
C ARG A 541 12.69 17.55 -18.22
N PHE A 542 12.66 16.56 -17.32
CA PHE A 542 13.38 16.59 -16.05
C PHE A 542 14.36 15.44 -15.99
N SER A 543 15.45 15.61 -15.22
CA SER A 543 16.39 14.54 -14.93
C SER A 543 16.85 14.63 -13.49
N ALA A 544 16.99 13.48 -12.83
CA ALA A 544 17.39 13.39 -11.44
C ALA A 544 18.48 12.36 -11.22
N PHE A 545 19.44 12.68 -10.34
CA PHE A 545 20.38 11.73 -9.77
C PHE A 545 20.04 11.51 -8.29
N LEU A 546 19.72 10.26 -7.93
CA LEU A 546 19.13 9.86 -6.65
C LEU A 546 20.04 8.84 -5.95
N PRO A 547 21.11 9.31 -5.24
CA PRO A 547 22.00 8.44 -4.50
C PRO A 547 21.41 7.97 -3.18
N LYS A 548 21.85 6.77 -2.74
CA LYS A 548 21.65 6.18 -1.42
C LYS A 548 22.98 5.64 -0.91
N LEU A 549 23.36 5.99 0.33
CA LEU A 549 24.56 5.51 0.98
C LEU A 549 24.24 5.21 2.43
N GLY A 550 24.51 3.99 2.85
CA GLY A 550 24.30 3.53 4.22
C GLY A 550 25.50 2.71 4.73
N LEU A 551 25.70 2.75 6.02
CA LEU A 551 26.63 1.89 6.73
C LEU A 551 25.89 1.24 7.88
N ASP A 552 25.89 -0.08 7.94
CA ASP A 552 25.25 -0.88 8.97
C ASP A 552 26.29 -1.68 9.75
N HIS A 553 26.09 -1.78 11.06
CA HIS A 553 26.97 -2.53 11.94
C HIS A 553 26.18 -3.43 12.88
N GLU A 554 26.50 -4.71 12.85
CA GLU A 554 25.99 -5.70 13.79
C GLU A 554 26.77 -5.61 15.11
N LEU A 555 26.15 -5.02 16.14
CA LEU A 555 26.74 -4.85 17.47
C LEU A 555 26.83 -6.17 18.22
N ALA A 556 25.83 -7.01 18.04
CA ALA A 556 25.69 -8.35 18.60
C ALA A 556 24.68 -9.13 17.74
N ALA A 557 24.53 -10.42 17.97
CA ALA A 557 23.57 -11.26 17.28
C ALA A 557 22.14 -10.62 17.31
N ASN A 558 21.58 -10.38 16.14
CA ASN A 558 20.28 -9.71 15.94
C ASN A 558 20.20 -8.28 16.49
N GLN A 559 21.30 -7.56 16.61
CA GLN A 559 21.31 -6.16 17.04
C GLN A 559 22.15 -5.33 16.08
N TYR A 560 21.53 -4.34 15.44
CA TYR A 560 22.13 -3.54 14.38
C TYR A 560 22.01 -2.05 14.68
N VAL A 561 23.03 -1.30 14.35
CA VAL A 561 23.01 0.18 14.28
C VAL A 561 23.43 0.61 12.88
N GLY A 562 22.70 1.56 12.30
CA GLY A 562 22.98 2.01 10.94
C GLY A 562 22.84 3.51 10.77
N VAL A 563 23.63 4.07 9.86
CA VAL A 563 23.50 5.46 9.38
C VAL A 563 23.25 5.44 7.88
N MET A 564 22.34 6.30 7.41
CA MET A 564 21.97 6.36 5.99
C MET A 564 21.76 7.79 5.53
N VAL A 565 22.18 8.07 4.30
CA VAL A 565 21.83 9.29 3.56
C VAL A 565 21.23 8.88 2.23
N GLN A 566 20.06 9.43 1.92
CA GLN A 566 19.38 9.13 0.66
C GLN A 566 18.60 10.35 0.15
N LYS A 567 18.44 10.40 -1.18
CA LYS A 567 17.75 11.49 -1.86
C LYS A 567 16.37 11.05 -2.32
N GLY A 568 15.36 11.89 -2.06
CA GLY A 568 14.00 11.74 -2.57
C GLY A 568 13.73 12.69 -3.73
N TYR A 569 12.75 12.34 -4.54
CA TYR A 569 12.38 13.06 -5.76
C TYR A 569 10.89 12.95 -6.03
N ARG A 570 10.27 14.07 -6.40
CA ARG A 570 8.95 14.14 -6.99
C ARG A 570 9.04 14.98 -8.27
N GLY A 571 8.47 14.45 -9.36
CA GLY A 571 8.53 15.08 -10.69
C GLY A 571 7.89 16.46 -10.72
N GLY A 572 8.34 17.30 -11.64
CA GLY A 572 7.66 18.55 -11.97
C GLY A 572 6.42 18.29 -12.81
N GLY A 573 5.74 19.35 -13.19
CA GLY A 573 4.53 19.29 -13.99
C GLY A 573 4.23 20.60 -14.70
N VAL A 574 2.98 20.73 -15.12
CA VAL A 574 2.47 21.91 -15.81
C VAL A 574 1.20 22.38 -15.14
N ASN A 575 1.14 23.65 -14.78
CA ASN A 575 -0.09 24.29 -14.34
C ASN A 575 -1.02 24.53 -15.54
N VAL A 576 -2.27 24.10 -15.41
CA VAL A 576 -3.35 24.43 -16.33
C VAL A 576 -4.01 25.72 -15.85
N ARG A 577 -3.94 26.80 -16.62
CA ARG A 577 -4.45 28.12 -16.22
C ARG A 577 -5.75 28.46 -16.95
N ALA A 578 -6.74 28.92 -16.20
CA ALA A 578 -7.81 29.73 -16.76
C ALA A 578 -7.27 31.08 -17.19
N GLY A 579 -7.69 31.59 -18.37
CA GLY A 579 -7.31 32.91 -18.87
C GLY A 579 -5.94 33.03 -19.54
N GLY A 580 -5.23 31.91 -19.80
CA GLY A 580 -4.06 31.89 -20.66
C GLY A 580 -2.71 31.76 -19.94
N GLY A 581 -1.84 30.96 -20.50
CA GLY A 581 -0.46 30.73 -20.10
C GLY A 581 -0.30 29.49 -19.23
N HIS A 582 0.33 28.46 -19.78
CA HIS A 582 0.68 27.23 -19.06
C HIS A 582 2.10 27.39 -18.52
N ALA A 583 2.26 27.43 -17.19
CA ALA A 583 3.55 27.53 -16.54
C ALA A 583 3.97 26.16 -16.00
N ALA A 584 5.12 25.67 -16.46
CA ALA A 584 5.73 24.49 -15.87
C ALA A 584 6.31 24.84 -14.49
N TYR A 585 6.16 23.91 -13.55
CA TYR A 585 6.84 23.95 -12.27
C TYR A 585 7.93 22.85 -12.20
N ASP A 586 8.97 23.14 -11.42
CA ASP A 586 10.15 22.26 -11.33
C ASP A 586 9.94 21.09 -10.36
N PRO A 587 10.75 20.02 -10.48
CA PRO A 587 10.79 18.94 -9.50
C PRO A 587 11.19 19.44 -8.11
N GLU A 588 10.75 18.71 -7.09
CA GLU A 588 11.18 18.91 -5.71
C GLU A 588 12.05 17.75 -5.22
N TYR A 589 12.94 18.05 -4.27
CA TYR A 589 13.94 17.11 -3.79
C TYR A 589 14.03 17.10 -2.27
N THR A 590 14.17 15.91 -1.69
CA THR A 590 14.56 15.74 -0.29
C THR A 590 15.94 15.11 -0.17
N THR A 591 16.65 15.45 0.92
CA THR A 591 17.84 14.73 1.37
C THR A 591 17.62 14.31 2.80
N ASN A 592 17.53 13.03 3.03
CA ASN A 592 17.25 12.43 4.34
C ASN A 592 18.53 11.87 4.95
N TYR A 593 18.78 12.21 6.21
CA TYR A 593 19.83 11.68 7.07
C TYR A 593 19.16 10.87 8.16
N GLU A 594 19.53 9.63 8.34
CA GLU A 594 18.87 8.71 9.26
C GLU A 594 19.87 7.92 10.09
N LEU A 595 19.59 7.80 11.39
CA LEU A 595 20.24 6.89 12.32
C LEU A 595 19.21 5.88 12.77
N SER A 596 19.50 4.58 12.60
CA SER A 596 18.63 3.49 12.98
C SER A 596 19.25 2.56 14.02
N TYR A 597 18.45 2.05 14.92
CA TYR A 597 18.75 0.94 15.81
C TYR A 597 17.69 -0.14 15.69
N ARG A 598 18.10 -1.41 15.57
CA ARG A 598 17.21 -2.56 15.46
C ARG A 598 17.76 -3.66 16.33
N GLY A 599 16.93 -4.22 17.19
CA GLY A 599 17.36 -5.27 18.10
C GLY A 599 16.27 -6.30 18.36
N ALA A 600 16.68 -7.56 18.44
CA ALA A 600 15.83 -8.66 18.88
C ALA A 600 16.56 -9.46 19.96
N TRP A 601 15.89 -9.68 21.08
CA TRP A 601 16.40 -10.37 22.26
C TRP A 601 15.46 -11.47 22.69
N GLN A 602 15.93 -12.33 23.59
CA GLN A 602 15.14 -13.39 24.21
C GLN A 602 14.49 -14.29 23.14
N GLU A 603 15.31 -14.84 22.24
CA GLU A 603 14.83 -15.67 21.14
C GLU A 603 13.81 -14.95 20.24
N ARG A 604 14.06 -13.63 20.00
CA ARG A 604 13.22 -12.70 19.22
C ARG A 604 11.84 -12.38 19.81
N THR A 605 11.55 -12.79 21.03
CA THR A 605 10.29 -12.42 21.70
C THR A 605 10.23 -10.97 22.14
N LEU A 606 11.36 -10.25 22.19
CA LEU A 606 11.44 -8.82 22.43
C LEU A 606 12.13 -8.17 21.22
N ARG A 607 11.43 -7.28 20.52
CA ARG A 607 11.93 -6.60 19.33
C ARG A 607 11.78 -5.09 19.50
N LEU A 608 12.84 -4.34 19.21
CA LEU A 608 12.86 -2.89 19.22
C LEU A 608 13.42 -2.37 17.90
N ARG A 609 12.73 -1.43 17.28
CA ARG A 609 13.20 -0.65 16.14
C ARG A 609 13.06 0.82 16.46
N ALA A 610 14.09 1.63 16.21
CA ALA A 610 14.07 3.05 16.45
C ALA A 610 14.86 3.79 15.36
N ASN A 611 14.29 4.85 14.83
CA ASN A 611 14.88 5.67 13.79
C ASN A 611 14.79 7.14 14.17
N VAL A 612 15.90 7.85 14.07
CA VAL A 612 15.98 9.31 14.17
C VAL A 612 16.32 9.85 12.80
N TYR A 613 15.58 10.84 12.33
CA TYR A 613 15.77 11.36 10.99
C TYR A 613 15.77 12.88 10.94
N TYR A 614 16.49 13.41 9.92
CA TYR A 614 16.50 14.81 9.55
C TYR A 614 16.47 14.92 8.02
N THR A 615 15.42 15.55 7.50
CA THR A 615 15.20 15.71 6.06
C THR A 615 15.27 17.19 5.69
N LYS A 616 16.11 17.52 4.73
CA LYS A 616 16.10 18.82 4.03
C LYS A 616 15.26 18.69 2.77
N TRP A 617 14.37 19.66 2.55
CA TRP A 617 13.49 19.71 1.40
C TRP A 617 13.74 20.99 0.62
N LYS A 618 13.95 20.87 -0.69
CA LYS A 618 14.22 21.99 -1.61
C LYS A 618 13.19 22.02 -2.72
N ASP A 619 12.88 23.23 -3.17
CA ASP A 619 11.98 23.49 -4.29
C ASP A 619 10.59 22.86 -4.06
N GLN A 620 10.12 22.88 -2.81
CA GLN A 620 8.87 22.23 -2.38
C GLN A 620 7.69 22.72 -3.22
N GLN A 621 6.94 21.77 -3.80
CA GLN A 621 5.74 22.04 -4.57
C GLN A 621 4.56 22.30 -3.63
N VAL A 622 3.89 23.43 -3.82
CA VAL A 622 2.71 23.85 -3.04
C VAL A 622 1.67 24.45 -3.91
N SER A 623 0.40 24.16 -3.63
CA SER A 623 -0.74 24.73 -4.31
C SER A 623 -1.19 26.00 -3.63
N MET A 624 -1.40 27.06 -4.43
CA MET A 624 -1.85 28.37 -3.96
C MET A 624 -2.80 28.98 -4.97
N LEU A 625 -3.68 29.86 -4.51
CA LEU A 625 -4.50 30.68 -5.40
C LEU A 625 -3.61 31.56 -6.27
N ASP A 626 -3.96 31.68 -7.52
CA ASP A 626 -3.29 32.59 -8.46
C ASP A 626 -3.54 34.06 -8.10
N SER A 627 -2.90 34.97 -8.82
CA SER A 627 -3.07 36.43 -8.60
C SER A 627 -4.50 36.96 -8.80
N THR A 628 -5.39 36.16 -9.40
CA THR A 628 -6.82 36.46 -9.54
C THR A 628 -7.66 36.02 -8.36
N GLY A 629 -7.10 35.12 -7.51
CA GLY A 629 -7.78 34.53 -6.37
C GLY A 629 -8.82 33.45 -6.73
N ASN A 630 -8.83 32.99 -7.99
CA ASN A 630 -9.87 32.08 -8.49
C ASN A 630 -9.39 30.65 -8.72
N PHE A 631 -8.08 30.45 -8.94
CA PHE A 631 -7.56 29.11 -9.33
C PHE A 631 -6.32 28.73 -8.55
N PHE A 632 -6.28 27.48 -8.08
CA PHE A 632 -5.09 26.90 -7.49
C PHE A 632 -4.03 26.60 -8.53
N GLN A 633 -2.78 26.95 -8.22
CA GLN A 633 -1.62 26.66 -9.04
C GLN A 633 -0.48 26.11 -8.17
N VAL A 634 0.33 25.21 -8.75
CA VAL A 634 1.52 24.68 -8.08
C VAL A 634 2.71 25.62 -8.34
N TYR A 635 3.37 26.00 -7.27
CA TYR A 635 4.60 26.79 -7.28
C TYR A 635 5.71 26.01 -6.55
N ASN A 636 6.96 26.26 -6.95
CA ASN A 636 8.10 25.79 -6.16
C ASN A 636 8.41 26.82 -5.10
N ALA A 637 8.13 26.47 -3.85
CA ALA A 637 8.50 27.28 -2.70
C ALA A 637 9.94 26.98 -2.28
N GLY A 638 10.45 27.76 -1.33
CA GLY A 638 11.82 27.67 -0.90
C GLY A 638 12.22 26.39 -0.17
N GLU A 639 12.90 26.50 0.95
CA GLU A 639 13.42 25.37 1.71
C GLU A 639 12.52 25.02 2.91
N SER A 640 12.42 23.73 3.19
CA SER A 640 11.74 23.20 4.37
C SER A 640 12.60 22.13 5.07
N THR A 641 12.27 21.84 6.32
CA THR A 641 12.91 20.71 7.03
C THR A 641 11.89 19.89 7.78
N ILE A 642 12.18 18.59 7.88
CA ILE A 642 11.44 17.66 8.73
C ILE A 642 12.45 16.96 9.63
N ARG A 643 12.17 16.87 10.91
CA ARG A 643 12.95 16.09 11.87
C ARG A 643 12.04 15.27 12.73
N GLY A 644 12.49 14.11 13.11
CA GLY A 644 11.66 13.24 13.94
C GLY A 644 12.36 12.01 14.48
N LEU A 645 11.53 11.26 15.20
CA LEU A 645 11.87 9.97 15.81
C LEU A 645 10.70 9.02 15.58
N GLU A 646 11.00 7.80 15.23
CA GLU A 646 10.04 6.67 15.18
C GLU A 646 10.57 5.54 16.05
N SER A 647 9.71 4.85 16.79
CA SER A 647 10.07 3.68 17.58
C SER A 647 8.93 2.69 17.61
N PHE A 648 9.28 1.40 17.53
CA PHE A 648 8.36 0.26 17.57
C PHE A 648 8.93 -0.77 18.54
N LEU A 649 8.14 -1.16 19.52
CA LEU A 649 8.46 -2.17 20.52
C LEU A 649 7.43 -3.27 20.45
N GLU A 650 7.88 -4.51 20.37
CA GLU A 650 7.02 -5.70 20.37
C GLU A 650 7.55 -6.68 21.40
N LYS A 651 6.65 -7.29 22.17
CA LYS A 651 6.98 -8.30 23.17
C LYS A 651 5.96 -9.41 23.19
N ASP A 652 6.45 -10.63 22.99
CA ASP A 652 5.68 -11.85 23.12
C ASP A 652 6.00 -12.53 24.48
N PHE A 653 4.97 -12.90 25.22
CA PHE A 653 5.03 -13.65 26.47
C PHE A 653 4.48 -15.06 26.22
N GLY A 654 5.35 -15.93 25.70
CA GLY A 654 4.93 -17.23 25.21
C GLY A 654 3.95 -17.09 24.03
N SER A 655 3.07 -18.07 23.88
CA SER A 655 2.00 -18.03 22.85
C SER A 655 0.73 -17.29 23.31
N SER A 656 0.65 -16.93 24.61
CA SER A 656 -0.59 -16.46 25.22
C SER A 656 -0.79 -14.95 25.13
N LEU A 657 0.29 -14.14 25.20
CA LEU A 657 0.16 -12.68 25.23
C LEU A 657 1.19 -12.03 24.31
N SER A 658 0.72 -11.24 23.37
CA SER A 658 1.53 -10.36 22.54
C SER A 658 1.20 -8.91 22.90
N LEU A 659 2.23 -8.08 23.06
CA LEU A 659 2.11 -6.65 23.31
C LEU A 659 2.91 -5.89 22.26
N ASN A 660 2.38 -4.77 21.79
CA ASN A 660 3.07 -3.85 20.89
C ASN A 660 2.89 -2.41 21.36
N ALA A 661 3.88 -1.57 21.08
CA ALA A 661 3.81 -0.13 21.29
C ALA A 661 4.61 0.58 20.22
N GLY A 662 4.11 1.71 19.78
CA GLY A 662 4.78 2.51 18.78
C GLY A 662 4.62 4.00 19.08
N MET A 663 5.64 4.78 18.73
CA MET A 663 5.59 6.23 18.84
C MET A 663 6.25 6.89 17.65
N ALA A 664 5.72 8.03 17.26
CA ALA A 664 6.35 8.92 16.30
C ALA A 664 6.28 10.37 16.80
N TYR A 665 7.39 11.07 16.62
CA TYR A 665 7.49 12.51 16.71
C TYR A 665 7.92 13.06 15.36
N THR A 666 7.18 14.05 14.83
CA THR A 666 7.46 14.68 13.54
C THR A 666 7.32 16.20 13.66
N ASP A 667 8.36 16.95 13.31
CA ASP A 667 8.35 18.41 13.30
C ASP A 667 8.79 18.91 11.92
N GLY A 668 7.81 19.20 11.06
CA GLY A 668 7.98 19.78 9.73
C GLY A 668 7.81 21.29 9.77
N LYS A 669 8.76 22.04 9.19
CA LYS A 669 8.73 23.50 9.17
C LYS A 669 9.16 24.06 7.82
N TYR A 670 8.44 25.08 7.38
CA TYR A 670 8.86 25.96 6.28
C TYR A 670 9.99 26.88 6.76
N HIS A 671 10.98 27.16 5.93
CA HIS A 671 12.06 28.12 6.19
C HIS A 671 11.93 29.34 5.30
N ASP A 672 12.16 29.20 3.99
CA ASP A 672 11.98 30.26 3.01
C ASP A 672 10.71 29.96 2.21
N PHE A 673 9.58 30.45 2.65
CA PHE A 673 8.32 30.09 2.08
C PHE A 673 7.42 31.32 1.93
N MET A 674 7.50 31.93 0.76
CA MET A 674 6.63 33.06 0.41
C MET A 674 5.44 32.57 -0.41
N VAL A 675 4.22 32.95 -0.01
CA VAL A 675 2.95 32.69 -0.67
C VAL A 675 2.40 34.02 -1.13
N GLY A 676 2.69 34.42 -2.39
CA GLY A 676 2.48 35.81 -2.77
C GLY A 676 3.30 36.73 -1.88
N ASP A 677 2.64 37.62 -1.17
CA ASP A 677 3.27 38.52 -0.18
C ASP A 677 3.34 37.93 1.25
N THR A 678 2.81 36.71 1.46
CA THR A 678 2.74 36.07 2.76
C THR A 678 4.00 35.26 3.04
N ASP A 679 4.66 35.52 4.20
CA ASP A 679 5.77 34.72 4.70
C ASP A 679 5.25 33.63 5.66
N LEU A 680 5.38 32.36 5.26
CA LEU A 680 5.10 31.20 6.09
C LEU A 680 6.36 30.62 6.76
N GLY A 681 7.50 31.32 6.70
CA GLY A 681 8.74 30.95 7.34
C GLY A 681 8.56 30.67 8.84
N GLY A 682 9.09 29.55 9.34
CA GLY A 682 8.96 29.10 10.72
C GLY A 682 7.62 28.45 11.09
N LYS A 683 6.60 28.48 10.23
CA LYS A 683 5.32 27.81 10.46
C LYS A 683 5.46 26.29 10.27
N SER A 684 4.61 25.53 10.97
CA SER A 684 4.54 24.08 10.82
C SER A 684 3.82 23.70 9.53
N PHE A 685 4.10 22.51 9.00
CA PHE A 685 3.37 21.97 7.87
C PHE A 685 1.87 21.82 8.19
N LEU A 686 1.04 22.03 7.17
CA LEU A 686 -0.38 21.68 7.25
C LEU A 686 -0.53 20.16 7.33
N TYR A 687 -1.56 19.68 8.01
CA TYR A 687 -1.94 18.28 8.14
C TYR A 687 -0.88 17.38 8.80
N SER A 688 0.12 17.96 9.46
CA SER A 688 1.24 17.24 10.08
C SER A 688 1.10 17.21 11.60
N PRO A 689 0.52 16.15 12.20
CA PRO A 689 0.48 16.00 13.66
C PRO A 689 1.89 15.76 14.21
N LYS A 690 2.22 16.41 15.36
CA LYS A 690 3.56 16.30 15.94
C LYS A 690 3.79 14.96 16.64
N TYR A 691 2.78 14.44 17.29
CA TYR A 691 2.89 13.21 18.07
C TYR A 691 1.83 12.20 17.62
N LYS A 692 2.26 10.97 17.48
CA LYS A 692 1.37 9.82 17.34
C LYS A 692 1.89 8.67 18.19
N PHE A 693 1.01 8.08 19.00
CA PHE A 693 1.30 6.93 19.82
C PHE A 693 0.29 5.83 19.50
N SER A 694 0.75 4.60 19.47
CA SER A 694 -0.10 3.41 19.45
C SER A 694 0.38 2.42 20.49
N ALA A 695 -0.53 1.74 21.16
CA ALA A 695 -0.24 0.62 22.02
C ALA A 695 -1.35 -0.41 21.88
N GLY A 696 -0.99 -1.67 21.81
CA GLY A 696 -1.95 -2.75 21.65
C GLY A 696 -1.46 -4.03 22.30
N GLY A 697 -2.37 -4.98 22.39
CA GLY A 697 -2.03 -6.32 22.83
C GLY A 697 -3.19 -7.28 22.66
N VAL A 698 -2.85 -8.54 22.53
CA VAL A 698 -3.79 -9.64 22.38
C VAL A 698 -3.46 -10.75 23.37
N TYR A 699 -4.47 -11.17 24.10
CA TYR A 699 -4.40 -12.34 24.98
C TYR A 699 -5.15 -13.50 24.37
N ARG A 700 -4.47 -14.62 24.18
CA ARG A 700 -4.99 -15.85 23.60
C ARG A 700 -5.19 -16.87 24.70
N PHE A 701 -6.45 -17.23 24.96
CA PHE A 701 -6.85 -18.22 25.94
C PHE A 701 -6.70 -19.64 25.37
N ALA A 702 -6.45 -20.60 26.25
CA ALA A 702 -6.29 -22.00 25.85
C ALA A 702 -7.56 -22.65 25.24
N ASN A 703 -8.72 -22.03 25.40
CA ASN A 703 -10.00 -22.51 24.86
C ASN A 703 -10.34 -21.99 23.46
N GLY A 704 -9.39 -21.37 22.76
CA GLY A 704 -9.59 -20.82 21.42
C GLY A 704 -10.19 -19.40 21.38
N LEU A 705 -10.37 -18.74 22.53
CA LEU A 705 -10.76 -17.31 22.60
C LEU A 705 -9.51 -16.45 22.56
N SER A 706 -9.51 -15.41 21.72
CA SER A 706 -8.53 -14.32 21.75
C SER A 706 -9.24 -13.00 22.02
N VAL A 707 -8.65 -12.14 22.83
CA VAL A 707 -9.19 -10.81 23.14
C VAL A 707 -8.07 -9.80 23.03
N GLY A 708 -8.28 -8.76 22.25
CA GLY A 708 -7.30 -7.71 22.01
C GLY A 708 -7.87 -6.31 22.22
N SER A 709 -6.95 -5.36 22.36
CA SER A 709 -7.28 -3.93 22.42
C SER A 709 -6.15 -3.11 21.82
N ASP A 710 -6.52 -2.05 21.09
CA ASP A 710 -5.62 -1.03 20.59
C ASP A 710 -5.99 0.33 21.12
N ILE A 711 -4.99 1.10 21.50
CA ILE A 711 -5.11 2.50 21.89
C ILE A 711 -4.28 3.32 20.91
N VAL A 712 -4.90 4.31 20.29
CA VAL A 712 -4.23 5.22 19.35
C VAL A 712 -4.45 6.65 19.82
N TYR A 713 -3.37 7.38 20.01
CA TYR A 713 -3.36 8.83 20.20
C TYR A 713 -2.76 9.51 18.98
N GLN A 714 -3.42 10.55 18.47
CA GLN A 714 -2.89 11.44 17.45
C GLN A 714 -3.09 12.89 17.89
N ASP A 715 -2.03 13.69 17.77
CA ASP A 715 -2.04 15.12 18.08
C ASP A 715 -2.85 15.89 17.02
N GLY A 716 -3.34 17.08 17.38
CA GLY A 716 -3.95 18.01 16.43
C GLY A 716 -2.91 18.61 15.49
N ALA A 717 -3.30 18.79 14.25
CA ALA A 717 -2.45 19.37 13.21
C ALA A 717 -3.01 20.69 12.69
N PRO A 718 -2.15 21.63 12.22
CA PRO A 718 -2.61 22.79 11.45
C PRO A 718 -3.40 22.32 10.24
N SER A 719 -4.59 22.89 10.04
CA SER A 719 -5.45 22.59 8.87
C SER A 719 -5.43 23.74 7.87
N GLU A 720 -5.30 24.98 8.35
CA GLU A 720 -5.33 26.16 7.52
C GLU A 720 -4.60 27.32 8.24
N TYR A 721 -3.96 28.17 7.46
CA TYR A 721 -3.46 29.49 7.88
C TYR A 721 -4.36 30.59 7.30
N GLN A 722 -5.02 31.35 8.18
CA GLN A 722 -5.82 32.51 7.77
C GLN A 722 -4.94 33.76 7.75
N LEU A 723 -5.08 34.53 6.67
CA LEU A 723 -4.28 35.73 6.41
C LEU A 723 -5.13 36.98 6.61
N ASP A 724 -4.50 38.10 6.96
CA ASP A 724 -5.11 39.43 6.88
C ASP A 724 -4.96 40.02 5.47
N ASP A 725 -5.50 41.23 5.28
CA ASP A 725 -5.43 41.94 3.99
C ASP A 725 -3.98 42.32 3.58
N GLU A 726 -3.04 42.28 4.54
CA GLU A 726 -1.61 42.56 4.34
C GLU A 726 -0.78 41.24 4.15
N GLY A 727 -1.44 40.07 4.17
CA GLY A 727 -0.79 38.75 3.97
C GLY A 727 -0.14 38.19 5.23
N HIS A 728 -0.36 38.71 6.42
CA HIS A 728 0.15 38.12 7.65
C HIS A 728 -0.75 37.02 8.16
N VAL A 729 -0.15 35.94 8.72
CA VAL A 729 -0.91 34.87 9.39
C VAL A 729 -1.49 35.38 10.71
N VAL A 730 -2.79 35.64 10.73
CA VAL A 730 -3.52 36.14 11.91
C VAL A 730 -4.17 35.04 12.74
N HIS A 731 -4.51 33.92 12.11
CA HIS A 731 -5.13 32.79 12.79
C HIS A 731 -4.67 31.46 12.16
N GLN A 732 -4.70 30.41 12.98
CA GLN A 732 -4.41 29.04 12.56
C GLN A 732 -5.55 28.14 12.98
N ARG A 733 -6.24 27.51 12.02
CA ARG A 733 -7.18 26.44 12.30
C ARG A 733 -6.42 25.13 12.55
N LYS A 734 -6.98 24.26 13.38
CA LYS A 734 -6.36 22.97 13.73
C LYS A 734 -7.43 21.89 13.83
N SER A 735 -7.05 20.68 13.44
CA SER A 735 -7.79 19.47 13.81
C SER A 735 -7.72 19.23 15.33
N ASP A 736 -8.62 18.42 15.85
CA ASP A 736 -8.57 17.97 17.23
C ASP A 736 -7.41 17.01 17.48
N TYR A 737 -6.91 16.98 18.70
CA TYR A 737 -6.20 15.78 19.19
C TYR A 737 -7.23 14.75 19.66
N TYR A 738 -6.92 13.48 19.48
CA TYR A 738 -7.84 12.42 19.89
C TYR A 738 -7.11 11.20 20.42
N THR A 739 -7.81 10.46 21.29
CA THR A 739 -7.43 9.12 21.71
C THR A 739 -8.59 8.19 21.40
N LEU A 740 -8.33 7.15 20.62
CA LEU A 740 -9.29 6.10 20.30
C LEU A 740 -8.87 4.80 20.96
N VAL A 741 -9.84 4.08 21.46
CA VAL A 741 -9.68 2.73 21.99
C VAL A 741 -10.52 1.79 21.16
N ASN A 742 -9.90 0.72 20.64
CA ASN A 742 -10.57 -0.32 19.89
C ASN A 742 -10.50 -1.63 20.68
N LEU A 743 -11.51 -2.47 20.54
CA LEU A 743 -11.57 -3.81 21.11
C LEU A 743 -11.84 -4.83 20.01
N ASN A 744 -11.21 -5.97 20.12
CA ASN A 744 -11.47 -7.13 19.27
C ASN A 744 -11.57 -8.40 20.12
N ALA A 745 -12.39 -9.32 19.68
CA ALA A 745 -12.48 -10.65 20.23
C ALA A 745 -12.70 -11.65 19.09
N GLU A 746 -12.00 -12.75 19.16
CA GLU A 746 -12.09 -13.85 18.21
C GLU A 746 -12.27 -15.15 18.95
N TYR A 747 -13.15 -16.00 18.46
CA TYR A 747 -13.37 -17.34 19.03
C TYR A 747 -13.40 -18.38 17.93
N GLN A 748 -12.50 -19.35 18.04
CA GLN A 748 -12.42 -20.50 17.15
C GLN A 748 -13.49 -21.52 17.51
N LEU A 749 -14.56 -21.58 16.70
CA LEU A 749 -15.71 -22.49 16.92
C LEU A 749 -15.34 -23.95 16.55
N THR A 750 -14.61 -24.12 15.43
CA THR A 750 -14.02 -25.38 14.98
C THR A 750 -12.60 -25.10 14.49
N GLN A 751 -11.88 -26.10 13.97
CA GLN A 751 -10.55 -25.87 13.36
C GLN A 751 -10.62 -24.94 12.15
N GLU A 752 -11.75 -24.92 11.44
CA GLU A 752 -11.97 -24.18 10.21
C GLU A 752 -12.86 -22.94 10.39
N LEU A 753 -13.66 -22.84 11.46
CA LEU A 753 -14.68 -21.82 11.62
C LEU A 753 -14.38 -20.90 12.81
N THR A 754 -14.26 -19.61 12.52
CA THR A 754 -13.96 -18.56 13.48
C THR A 754 -15.06 -17.49 13.47
N ILE A 755 -15.50 -17.04 14.63
CA ILE A 755 -16.35 -15.86 14.82
C ILE A 755 -15.51 -14.73 15.43
N SER A 756 -15.62 -13.53 14.88
CA SER A 756 -14.90 -12.34 15.35
C SER A 756 -15.84 -11.19 15.61
N GLY A 757 -15.53 -10.38 16.59
CA GLY A 757 -16.23 -9.14 16.92
C GLY A 757 -15.26 -7.99 17.09
N TYR A 758 -15.55 -6.85 16.48
CA TYR A 758 -14.70 -5.65 16.50
C TYR A 758 -15.51 -4.43 16.92
N VAL A 759 -14.96 -3.63 17.84
CA VAL A 759 -15.52 -2.33 18.24
C VAL A 759 -14.44 -1.28 18.03
N LYS A 760 -14.63 -0.35 17.10
CA LYS A 760 -13.74 0.79 16.90
C LYS A 760 -14.34 2.03 17.55
N ASN A 761 -13.49 2.93 18.07
CA ASN A 761 -13.90 4.11 18.84
C ASN A 761 -14.86 3.73 19.99
N LEU A 762 -14.41 2.85 20.88
CA LEU A 762 -15.22 2.26 21.98
C LEU A 762 -15.99 3.31 22.80
N PHE A 763 -15.37 4.48 23.06
CA PHE A 763 -15.94 5.54 23.89
C PHE A 763 -16.79 6.54 23.11
N ASP A 764 -17.04 6.30 21.81
CA ASP A 764 -17.87 7.16 20.95
C ASP A 764 -17.40 8.62 20.92
N LYS A 765 -16.09 8.81 20.80
CA LYS A 765 -15.46 10.14 20.80
C LYS A 765 -15.76 10.87 19.51
N ASP A 766 -16.41 12.02 19.59
CA ASP A 766 -16.52 12.98 18.49
C ASP A 766 -15.21 13.76 18.34
N TYR A 767 -14.70 13.91 17.12
CA TYR A 767 -13.47 14.64 16.85
C TYR A 767 -13.41 15.17 15.42
N ILE A 768 -12.79 16.33 15.27
CA ILE A 768 -12.56 17.00 14.00
C ILE A 768 -11.19 16.54 13.45
N THR A 769 -11.17 16.02 12.24
CA THR A 769 -9.94 15.56 11.57
C THR A 769 -9.33 16.64 10.68
N ASN A 770 -10.17 17.57 10.18
CA ASN A 770 -9.72 18.73 9.41
C ASN A 770 -10.69 19.90 9.63
N ASP A 771 -10.19 21.01 10.11
CA ASP A 771 -10.93 22.25 10.35
C ASP A 771 -10.61 23.25 9.21
N ARG A 772 -11.56 23.40 8.27
CA ARG A 772 -11.43 24.29 7.12
C ARG A 772 -12.14 25.62 7.34
N SER A 773 -11.81 26.64 6.54
CA SER A 773 -12.59 27.88 6.47
C SER A 773 -14.01 27.59 5.95
N GLY A 774 -14.98 28.41 6.36
CA GLY A 774 -16.39 28.19 6.06
C GLY A 774 -17.11 27.39 7.14
N ASP A 775 -18.26 26.86 6.78
CA ASP A 775 -19.18 26.19 7.71
C ASP A 775 -19.01 24.65 7.73
N PHE A 776 -17.83 24.14 7.30
CA PHE A 776 -17.58 22.69 7.19
C PHE A 776 -16.36 22.26 7.96
N VAL A 777 -16.44 21.02 8.45
CA VAL A 777 -15.34 20.28 9.08
C VAL A 777 -15.37 18.83 8.61
N ASP A 778 -14.20 18.23 8.44
CA ASP A 778 -14.12 16.78 8.29
C ASP A 778 -14.07 16.15 9.69
N VAL A 779 -14.84 15.08 9.89
CA VAL A 779 -15.01 14.43 11.19
C VAL A 779 -14.52 12.99 11.17
N GLY A 780 -14.08 12.49 12.31
CA GLY A 780 -13.77 11.09 12.49
C GLY A 780 -15.02 10.22 12.64
N ALA A 781 -14.88 8.92 12.43
CA ALA A 781 -15.98 7.98 12.57
C ALA A 781 -16.47 7.87 14.04
N PRO A 782 -17.79 7.78 14.26
CA PRO A 782 -18.35 7.44 15.57
C PRO A 782 -18.00 5.99 15.94
N ARG A 783 -18.52 5.50 17.06
CA ARG A 783 -18.33 4.10 17.42
C ARG A 783 -18.94 3.18 16.39
N THR A 784 -18.11 2.28 15.83
CA THR A 784 -18.55 1.22 14.93
C THR A 784 -18.34 -0.14 15.57
N PHE A 785 -19.24 -1.06 15.29
CA PHE A 785 -19.09 -2.47 15.65
C PHE A 785 -19.39 -3.36 14.45
N THR A 786 -18.62 -4.45 14.34
CA THR A 786 -18.76 -5.44 13.27
C THR A 786 -18.63 -6.83 13.87
N VAL A 787 -19.45 -7.75 13.41
CA VAL A 787 -19.32 -9.19 13.69
C VAL A 787 -19.03 -9.87 12.36
N ALA A 788 -18.06 -10.76 12.35
CA ALA A 788 -17.69 -11.54 11.18
C ALA A 788 -17.67 -13.03 11.50
N LEU A 789 -18.05 -13.84 10.52
CA LEU A 789 -17.91 -15.29 10.52
C LEU A 789 -16.97 -15.66 9.37
N GLN A 790 -15.87 -16.35 9.68
CA GLN A 790 -14.86 -16.75 8.71
C GLN A 790 -14.67 -18.27 8.74
N TYR A 791 -14.57 -18.83 7.54
CA TYR A 791 -14.23 -20.24 7.30
C TYR A 791 -12.91 -20.31 6.53
N ASP A 792 -11.93 -21.08 7.02
CA ASP A 792 -10.64 -21.31 6.39
C ASP A 792 -10.42 -22.85 6.27
N LEU A 793 -10.13 -23.33 5.04
CA LEU A 793 -9.87 -24.75 4.70
C LEU A 793 -8.37 -24.99 4.51
#